data_d7cba301cbe4bc2cd7c86994784b2ecb
#
_entry.id   d7cba301cbe4bc2cd7c86994784b2ecb
#
_cell.length_a   1.000
_cell.length_b   1.000
_cell.length_c   1.000
_cell.angle_alpha   90.00
_cell.angle_beta   90.00
_cell.angle_gamma   90.00
#
_symmetry.space_group_name_H-M   'P 1'
#
loop_
_entity.id
_entity.type
_entity.pdbx_description
1 polymer ?
#
loop_
_entity_poly.entity_id
_entity_poly.type
_entity_poly.pdbx_seq_one_letter_code
_entity_poly.pdbx_strand_id
1 'polypeptide(L)'
;MLRFVVVLFACVAALVAQQRVPLEGSWEIRPETPTVGAWRPVAVPAAFEEALGVDYDGVARYRRQLPLPTKRCAAVRVEFAAVATHATVLCNGVEVGRHLGGWTPFRVELTSALRWDGADQLEVVVDEKVGHNTQGFLPVIQPHFGGIWQGVTLCLDDGPVLDRLAVVTAWTGKFLQCHVPVLGQAGRTLRVEVRCGRVEERLGALLPVGSDGEANGHAPVDDTRYWSPADPVLHTLRLRLLDGEQELDRIERRIGWRDLRADGTRVLWNGAPFQLRGVLHWGFSPPHLAPPVDPAWWRPQLARYRAMGFNTLKCCLWVPPRCVYELCDELGLAVWQEYPTWHPQMDAAHKDELLAEYGEFFAFDRSHPSVAFRSLTCETGHGADLAVVRALYDACKAAVPNTLVVDDSSWIGWQRVTDFWDEHPYGNNSWLPGRLQDFRRHIAEHGQKPLLLGECLAADTWVDRTAWREAHGDAPTWWRPLCWDAQDQAEAAIVRRFGAATLATFGPESRAFALRNRKFQSERLRLDIPEAGYVVSVARDFPKARMGLDDDLGRPKWSASDWGWHGDTMLCLDASWDDRSVPAGGALPSVRVAHAGTLQPLAGSVRFWLDEDQANAVVVPVTVAVGAVSAPLAHRFANAGSRGLHRVRLHAELTGSHTARNHWDLWCVPHWHYVGTSTRIVDRLTPELLDELEAGARVLLLAGDRSGSPRTEGLWFLRGAPFAPPHPAHRDVPAQLLLDLCSFDLETGRVLPQAPWGEELDPLLAFWETHDIPEVRLHAFAAEARVGKGRLLATMLRLDGPIGSVGFHVRHALEVHLEHGPAPRTALSPATLAALRGQLTAQRIELPTWRFRTDPEDEGRAAGWSATAADDAAAPWRDLAAGKHWEAQADDLKHYTGVAWYRIAVDVPTNWRGATSRLVLEGVDDSYELWIDGAPVAKAGDPATKQTVWLEKQVVELEDRLAPGRHVLALRVVDHAGAGGLWRPAYLTTGPAGAAAPRLH
;
A
#
# COMPACT_ATOMS: atom_id res chain seq x y z
N MET A 1 53.23 -1.95 61.83
CA MET A 1 52.63 -0.61 61.78
C MET A 1 52.35 -0.24 60.35
N LEU A 2 51.15 -0.52 59.93
CA LEU A 2 50.67 -0.26 58.63
C LEU A 2 49.83 1.03 58.68
N ARG A 3 50.28 2.11 58.02
CA ARG A 3 49.54 3.36 57.94
C ARG A 3 48.56 3.25 56.77
N PHE A 4 47.25 3.20 57.07
CA PHE A 4 46.16 3.42 56.10
C PHE A 4 46.14 4.92 55.73
N VAL A 5 46.37 5.22 54.47
CA VAL A 5 46.05 6.54 53.90
C VAL A 5 44.65 6.44 53.34
N VAL A 6 43.71 7.10 53.99
CA VAL A 6 42.35 7.30 53.48
C VAL A 6 42.40 8.48 52.54
N VAL A 7 42.32 8.19 51.25
CA VAL A 7 42.10 9.22 50.20
C VAL A 7 40.63 9.52 50.14
N LEU A 8 40.18 10.64 50.70
CA LEU A 8 38.85 11.18 50.50
C LEU A 8 38.74 11.64 49.04
N PHE A 9 38.06 10.88 48.21
CA PHE A 9 37.52 11.39 46.93
C PHE A 9 36.35 12.32 47.24
N ALA A 10 36.57 13.61 47.25
CA ALA A 10 35.49 14.57 47.19
C ALA A 10 34.91 14.50 45.76
N CYS A 11 33.79 13.81 45.57
CA CYS A 11 32.95 13.99 44.41
C CYS A 11 32.41 15.41 44.45
N VAL A 12 33.04 16.29 43.71
CA VAL A 12 32.42 17.58 43.31
C VAL A 12 31.31 17.18 42.32
N ALA A 13 30.08 17.05 42.83
CA ALA A 13 28.91 16.99 41.97
C ALA A 13 28.92 18.32 41.18
N ALA A 14 29.19 18.21 39.90
CA ALA A 14 29.01 19.35 38.98
C ALA A 14 27.54 19.77 39.10
N LEU A 15 27.30 21.00 39.53
CA LEU A 15 25.96 21.57 39.57
C LEU A 15 25.51 21.69 38.12
N VAL A 16 24.74 20.72 37.66
CA VAL A 16 24.09 20.76 36.35
C VAL A 16 22.99 21.83 36.43
N ALA A 17 23.04 22.86 35.58
CA ALA A 17 22.07 23.95 35.61
C ALA A 17 20.63 23.52 35.31
N GLN A 18 20.46 22.31 34.70
CA GLN A 18 19.13 21.74 34.41
C GLN A 18 19.02 20.35 35.03
N GLN A 19 17.95 20.14 35.79
CA GLN A 19 17.49 18.79 36.14
C GLN A 19 16.31 18.42 35.23
N ARG A 20 16.39 17.24 34.57
CA ARG A 20 15.31 16.70 33.72
C ARG A 20 14.65 15.54 34.42
N VAL A 21 13.37 15.66 34.74
CA VAL A 21 12.59 14.66 35.49
C VAL A 21 11.54 14.06 34.54
N PRO A 22 11.64 12.76 34.18
CA PRO A 22 10.59 12.11 33.39
C PRO A 22 9.26 12.16 34.14
N LEU A 23 8.19 12.54 33.47
CA LEU A 23 6.82 12.48 33.96
C LEU A 23 6.06 11.27 33.38
N GLU A 24 6.77 10.26 32.94
CA GLU A 24 6.20 8.99 32.47
C GLU A 24 5.60 8.18 33.64
N GLY A 25 4.72 7.22 33.30
CA GLY A 25 4.07 6.35 34.27
C GLY A 25 2.62 6.74 34.55
N SER A 26 2.19 6.64 35.83
CA SER A 26 0.78 6.81 36.16
C SER A 26 0.33 8.26 36.19
N TRP A 27 -0.68 8.57 35.40
CA TRP A 27 -1.49 9.79 35.41
C TRP A 27 -2.94 9.44 35.70
N GLU A 28 -3.80 10.45 35.86
CA GLU A 28 -5.24 10.28 35.84
C GLU A 28 -5.82 10.94 34.60
N ILE A 29 -6.82 10.29 33.98
CA ILE A 29 -7.54 10.76 32.82
C ILE A 29 -9.04 10.72 33.06
N ARG A 30 -9.78 11.64 32.41
CA ARG A 30 -11.24 11.57 32.26
C ARG A 30 -11.67 12.06 30.90
N PRO A 31 -12.73 11.53 30.31
CA PRO A 31 -13.34 12.11 29.13
C PRO A 31 -14.02 13.44 29.49
N GLU A 32 -13.94 14.41 28.57
CA GLU A 32 -14.67 15.69 28.66
C GLU A 32 -15.83 15.70 27.68
N THR A 33 -15.78 14.90 26.61
CA THR A 33 -16.84 14.72 25.59
C THR A 33 -17.17 13.25 25.41
N PRO A 34 -18.41 12.88 24.97
CA PRO A 34 -19.61 13.73 24.87
C PRO A 34 -20.15 14.16 26.24
N THR A 35 -19.68 13.53 27.31
CA THR A 35 -20.04 13.85 28.69
C THR A 35 -18.82 13.75 29.60
N VAL A 36 -18.72 14.62 30.60
CA VAL A 36 -17.65 14.56 31.59
C VAL A 36 -17.76 13.29 32.42
N GLY A 37 -16.73 12.45 32.32
CA GLY A 37 -16.67 11.18 33.06
C GLY A 37 -15.89 11.26 34.36
N ALA A 38 -15.78 10.12 35.02
CA ALA A 38 -14.98 9.97 36.24
C ALA A 38 -13.47 9.86 35.91
N TRP A 39 -12.64 10.34 36.83
CA TRP A 39 -11.19 10.13 36.78
C TRP A 39 -10.83 8.66 36.89
N ARG A 40 -9.89 8.21 36.06
CA ARG A 40 -9.34 6.87 36.10
C ARG A 40 -7.83 6.89 35.85
N PRO A 41 -7.07 5.89 36.28
CA PRO A 41 -5.64 5.83 35.98
C PRO A 41 -5.38 5.59 34.51
N VAL A 42 -4.30 6.21 33.98
CA VAL A 42 -3.78 6.01 32.63
C VAL A 42 -2.26 5.98 32.66
N ALA A 43 -1.64 5.16 31.82
CA ALA A 43 -0.21 5.23 31.58
C ALA A 43 0.12 6.39 30.61
N VAL A 44 1.24 7.04 30.81
CA VAL A 44 1.83 8.01 29.90
C VAL A 44 3.29 7.61 29.70
N PRO A 45 3.77 7.43 28.44
CA PRO A 45 3.05 7.64 27.18
C PRO A 45 2.11 6.49 26.83
N ALA A 46 0.94 6.81 26.29
CA ALA A 46 0.00 5.87 25.67
C ALA A 46 -1.08 6.64 24.90
N ALA A 47 -1.73 5.99 23.96
CA ALA A 47 -2.97 6.49 23.39
C ALA A 47 -4.08 6.51 24.44
N PHE A 48 -4.94 7.52 24.45
CA PHE A 48 -5.98 7.62 25.49
C PHE A 48 -7.11 6.60 25.30
N GLU A 49 -7.27 6.05 24.12
CA GLU A 49 -8.22 4.97 23.81
C GLU A 49 -7.91 3.69 24.61
N GLU A 50 -6.64 3.47 25.01
CA GLU A 50 -6.27 2.36 25.86
C GLU A 50 -6.97 2.43 27.24
N ALA A 51 -7.27 3.62 27.72
CA ALA A 51 -7.96 3.85 28.99
C ALA A 51 -9.46 4.15 28.81
N LEU A 52 -9.86 4.80 27.68
CA LEU A 52 -11.23 5.27 27.47
C LEU A 52 -12.06 4.35 26.59
N GLY A 53 -11.43 3.47 25.82
CA GLY A 53 -12.04 2.55 24.86
C GLY A 53 -11.59 2.86 23.45
N VAL A 54 -11.45 1.81 22.64
CA VAL A 54 -10.86 1.86 21.29
C VAL A 54 -11.63 2.76 20.30
N ASP A 55 -12.92 2.95 20.56
CA ASP A 55 -13.80 3.79 19.73
C ASP A 55 -14.01 5.18 20.35
N TYR A 56 -13.18 5.60 21.30
CA TYR A 56 -13.29 6.90 21.90
C TYR A 56 -12.66 7.98 21.03
N ASP A 57 -13.49 8.81 20.46
CA ASP A 57 -13.11 10.02 19.73
C ASP A 57 -13.55 11.24 20.53
N GLY A 58 -12.63 12.17 20.80
CA GLY A 58 -13.05 13.41 21.48
C GLY A 58 -12.03 14.09 22.37
N VAL A 59 -12.52 14.77 23.39
CA VAL A 59 -11.71 15.57 24.30
C VAL A 59 -11.54 14.85 25.63
N ALA A 60 -10.28 14.65 26.05
CA ALA A 60 -9.93 14.06 27.35
C ALA A 60 -9.05 15.01 28.16
N ARG A 61 -9.17 14.97 29.47
CA ARG A 61 -8.34 15.74 30.40
C ARG A 61 -7.47 14.81 31.21
N TYR A 62 -6.16 15.07 31.17
CA TYR A 62 -5.14 14.43 32.00
C TYR A 62 -4.84 15.32 33.20
N ARG A 63 -4.41 14.71 34.33
CA ARG A 63 -3.82 15.43 35.44
C ARG A 63 -2.73 14.65 36.14
N ARG A 64 -1.73 15.37 36.68
CA ARG A 64 -0.67 14.82 37.50
C ARG A 64 -0.12 15.87 38.46
N GLN A 65 0.19 15.47 39.71
CA GLN A 65 0.94 16.31 40.64
C GLN A 65 2.39 16.42 40.19
N LEU A 66 2.94 17.63 40.21
CA LEU A 66 4.33 17.90 39.83
C LEU A 66 5.30 17.55 40.95
N PRO A 67 6.37 16.77 40.67
CA PRO A 67 7.42 16.45 41.65
C PRO A 67 8.43 17.61 41.77
N LEU A 68 8.00 18.75 42.32
CA LEU A 68 8.84 19.91 42.47
C LEU A 68 9.76 19.77 43.67
N PRO A 69 11.01 20.29 43.63
CA PRO A 69 11.89 20.40 44.79
C PRO A 69 11.38 21.47 45.77
N THR A 70 11.82 21.41 47.01
CA THR A 70 11.49 22.42 48.05
C THR A 70 12.12 23.78 47.73
N LYS A 71 13.28 23.79 47.06
CA LYS A 71 13.96 25.00 46.62
C LYS A 71 13.36 25.42 45.26
N ARG A 72 12.95 26.68 45.15
CA ARG A 72 12.45 27.23 43.89
C ARG A 72 13.57 27.27 42.84
N CYS A 73 13.26 26.80 41.61
CA CYS A 73 14.11 26.90 40.45
C CYS A 73 13.94 28.26 39.78
N ALA A 74 14.92 28.65 38.97
CA ALA A 74 14.86 29.90 38.20
C ALA A 74 13.80 29.82 37.09
N ALA A 75 13.67 28.66 36.45
CA ALA A 75 12.59 28.36 35.50
C ALA A 75 12.14 26.89 35.61
N VAL A 76 10.85 26.65 35.38
CA VAL A 76 10.25 25.33 35.35
C VAL A 76 9.47 25.20 34.05
N ARG A 77 9.84 24.24 33.22
CA ARG A 77 9.20 23.96 31.92
C ARG A 77 8.76 22.50 31.86
N VAL A 78 7.73 22.26 31.04
CA VAL A 78 7.36 20.90 30.65
C VAL A 78 7.58 20.74 29.16
N GLU A 79 8.27 19.67 28.76
CA GLU A 79 8.47 19.28 27.36
C GLU A 79 7.65 18.05 27.07
N PHE A 80 6.82 18.10 26.04
CA PHE A 80 6.07 16.99 25.49
C PHE A 80 6.77 16.55 24.20
N ALA A 81 7.00 15.27 24.03
CA ALA A 81 7.59 14.76 22.80
C ALA A 81 6.56 14.65 21.66
N ALA A 82 5.30 14.35 21.98
CA ALA A 82 4.15 14.52 21.09
C ALA A 82 2.83 14.33 21.86
N VAL A 83 1.80 15.07 21.46
CA VAL A 83 0.42 14.95 21.98
C VAL A 83 -0.55 15.04 20.78
N ALA A 84 -1.35 14.03 20.57
CA ALA A 84 -2.26 13.99 19.41
C ALA A 84 -3.70 14.42 19.84
N THR A 85 -4.26 15.48 19.25
CA THR A 85 -3.72 16.37 18.21
C THR A 85 -3.57 17.82 18.71
N HIS A 86 -4.52 18.30 19.49
CA HIS A 86 -4.49 19.65 20.07
C HIS A 86 -4.39 19.57 21.59
N ALA A 87 -3.33 20.14 22.15
CA ALA A 87 -3.09 20.18 23.59
C ALA A 87 -3.34 21.58 24.15
N THR A 88 -4.11 21.67 25.25
CA THR A 88 -4.16 22.86 26.12
C THR A 88 -3.58 22.49 27.47
N VAL A 89 -2.49 23.13 27.84
CA VAL A 89 -1.74 22.84 29.07
C VAL A 89 -2.11 23.86 30.16
N LEU A 90 -2.48 23.35 31.34
CA LEU A 90 -2.81 24.17 32.50
C LEU A 90 -1.89 23.80 33.67
N CYS A 91 -1.51 24.77 34.44
CA CYS A 91 -0.84 24.60 35.70
C CYS A 91 -1.68 25.24 36.82
N ASN A 92 -2.07 24.45 37.82
CA ASN A 92 -2.94 24.91 38.90
C ASN A 92 -4.26 25.55 38.43
N GLY A 93 -4.81 25.04 37.28
CA GLY A 93 -6.02 25.58 36.67
C GLY A 93 -5.83 26.83 35.81
N VAL A 94 -4.60 27.37 35.71
CA VAL A 94 -4.26 28.48 34.83
C VAL A 94 -3.72 27.94 33.52
N GLU A 95 -4.28 28.38 32.40
CA GLU A 95 -3.75 28.03 31.09
C GLU A 95 -2.38 28.67 30.87
N VAL A 96 -1.38 27.84 30.52
CA VAL A 96 0.02 28.22 30.35
C VAL A 96 0.55 28.04 28.94
N GLY A 97 -0.17 27.29 28.09
CA GLY A 97 0.19 27.11 26.70
C GLY A 97 -0.75 26.20 25.92
N ARG A 98 -0.62 26.28 24.62
CA ARG A 98 -1.34 25.40 23.64
C ARG A 98 -0.39 24.92 22.58
N HIS A 99 -0.73 23.79 21.97
CA HIS A 99 -0.04 23.26 20.82
C HIS A 99 -1.04 22.56 19.90
N LEU A 100 -0.92 22.75 18.58
CA LEU A 100 -1.63 22.03 17.54
C LEU A 100 -0.61 21.23 16.73
N GLY A 101 -0.92 19.98 16.46
CA GLY A 101 -0.05 19.02 15.76
C GLY A 101 0.25 17.81 16.63
N GLY A 102 0.01 16.62 16.06
CA GLY A 102 0.04 15.35 16.82
C GLY A 102 1.41 14.68 16.91
N TRP A 103 2.47 15.21 16.26
CA TRP A 103 3.66 14.43 15.94
C TRP A 103 4.98 15.01 16.42
N THR A 104 5.02 16.29 16.77
CA THR A 104 6.24 17.04 17.04
C THR A 104 6.36 17.45 18.51
N PRO A 105 7.58 17.63 19.03
CA PRO A 105 7.79 18.06 20.40
C PRO A 105 7.48 19.54 20.57
N PHE A 106 6.92 19.89 21.71
CA PHE A 106 6.72 21.27 22.15
C PHE A 106 7.02 21.47 23.63
N ARG A 107 7.14 22.72 24.03
CA ARG A 107 7.50 23.08 25.39
C ARG A 107 6.62 24.21 25.92
N VAL A 108 6.27 24.12 27.22
CA VAL A 108 5.46 25.13 27.89
C VAL A 108 6.17 25.58 29.18
N GLU A 109 6.14 26.87 29.45
CA GLU A 109 6.71 27.49 30.66
C GLU A 109 5.68 27.45 31.79
N LEU A 110 6.05 26.91 32.95
CA LEU A 110 5.15 26.78 34.11
C LEU A 110 5.45 27.73 35.26
N THR A 111 6.63 28.34 35.29
CA THR A 111 7.21 29.07 36.43
C THR A 111 6.27 30.07 37.10
N SER A 112 5.54 30.88 36.31
CA SER A 112 4.64 31.89 36.81
C SER A 112 3.34 31.38 37.41
N ALA A 113 2.93 30.15 37.07
CA ALA A 113 1.69 29.52 37.53
C ALA A 113 1.92 28.61 38.75
N LEU A 114 3.16 28.40 39.17
CA LEU A 114 3.51 27.54 40.29
C LEU A 114 3.30 28.25 41.62
N ARG A 115 2.72 27.53 42.58
CA ARG A 115 2.51 27.99 43.98
C ARG A 115 3.66 27.63 44.89
N TRP A 116 4.38 26.54 44.60
CA TRP A 116 5.46 25.99 45.40
C TRP A 116 4.99 25.51 46.79
N ASP A 117 3.75 25.06 46.92
CA ASP A 117 3.13 24.58 48.16
C ASP A 117 3.18 23.02 48.26
N GLY A 118 3.80 22.36 47.30
CA GLY A 118 3.90 20.88 47.26
C GLY A 118 2.64 20.23 46.68
N ALA A 119 1.65 20.99 46.23
CA ALA A 119 0.40 20.53 45.66
C ALA A 119 0.20 21.04 44.23
N ASP A 120 1.28 21.48 43.55
CA ASP A 120 1.25 21.96 42.19
C ASP A 120 0.81 20.86 41.22
N GLN A 121 -0.18 21.16 40.39
CA GLN A 121 -0.81 20.19 39.50
C GLN A 121 -0.65 20.64 38.04
N LEU A 122 -0.22 19.73 37.21
CA LEU A 122 -0.25 19.83 35.76
C LEU A 122 -1.54 19.17 35.24
N GLU A 123 -2.25 19.88 34.38
CA GLU A 123 -3.38 19.34 33.61
C GLU A 123 -3.12 19.53 32.12
N VAL A 124 -3.54 18.56 31.32
CA VAL A 124 -3.49 18.64 29.87
C VAL A 124 -4.85 18.24 29.31
N VAL A 125 -5.49 19.17 28.63
CA VAL A 125 -6.71 18.90 27.86
C VAL A 125 -6.29 18.58 26.46
N VAL A 126 -6.61 17.38 26.02
CA VAL A 126 -6.28 16.87 24.69
C VAL A 126 -7.56 16.70 23.90
N ASP A 127 -7.63 17.38 22.77
CA ASP A 127 -8.66 17.21 21.75
C ASP A 127 -8.02 16.48 20.55
N GLU A 128 -8.49 15.29 20.23
CA GLU A 128 -7.98 14.48 19.14
C GLU A 128 -8.17 15.16 17.77
N LYS A 129 -9.16 16.04 17.62
CA LYS A 129 -9.47 16.73 16.38
C LYS A 129 -9.60 15.78 15.18
N VAL A 130 -10.52 14.83 15.29
CA VAL A 130 -10.81 13.86 14.22
C VAL A 130 -11.06 14.57 12.89
N GLY A 131 -10.32 14.17 11.85
CA GLY A 131 -10.37 14.78 10.52
C GLY A 131 -9.47 16.00 10.36
N HIS A 132 -8.57 16.31 11.31
CA HIS A 132 -7.56 17.36 11.14
C HIS A 132 -6.61 17.04 9.98
N ASN A 133 -6.18 18.06 9.23
CA ASN A 133 -5.39 17.92 8.00
C ASN A 133 -4.12 17.07 8.16
N THR A 134 -3.47 17.12 9.32
CA THR A 134 -2.22 16.39 9.59
C THR A 134 -2.40 15.21 10.55
N GLN A 135 -3.60 14.68 10.65
CA GLN A 135 -3.88 13.55 11.56
C GLN A 135 -3.27 12.22 11.11
N GLY A 136 -2.97 12.06 9.83
CA GLY A 136 -2.35 10.84 9.31
C GLY A 136 -3.34 9.93 8.59
N PHE A 137 -3.13 8.65 8.68
CA PHE A 137 -3.75 7.60 7.85
C PHE A 137 -5.24 7.40 7.92
N LEU A 138 -6.01 8.29 8.39
CA LEU A 138 -7.45 8.21 8.35
C LEU A 138 -7.96 8.42 6.92
N PRO A 139 -8.90 7.66 6.46
CA PRO A 139 -9.65 6.55 7.08
C PRO A 139 -9.11 5.16 6.73
N VAL A 140 -7.90 5.01 6.20
CA VAL A 140 -7.38 3.74 5.69
C VAL A 140 -7.07 2.77 6.83
N ILE A 141 -6.49 3.27 7.91
CA ILE A 141 -6.18 2.49 9.12
C ILE A 141 -6.97 3.05 10.30
N GLN A 142 -7.80 2.23 10.88
CA GLN A 142 -8.60 2.54 12.05
C GLN A 142 -8.30 1.52 13.16
N PRO A 143 -8.50 1.91 14.44
CA PRO A 143 -8.84 3.24 14.92
C PRO A 143 -7.66 4.20 14.81
N HIS A 144 -7.91 5.51 14.76
CA HIS A 144 -6.89 6.50 15.04
C HIS A 144 -6.63 6.60 16.54
N PHE A 145 -5.71 7.44 16.93
CA PHE A 145 -5.36 7.59 18.34
C PHE A 145 -5.19 9.07 18.72
N GLY A 146 -5.56 9.35 19.98
CA GLY A 146 -5.33 10.62 20.61
C GLY A 146 -4.49 10.50 21.88
N GLY A 147 -4.22 11.63 22.54
CA GLY A 147 -3.61 11.65 23.85
C GLY A 147 -2.12 11.95 23.89
N ILE A 148 -1.53 11.78 25.07
CA ILE A 148 -0.09 11.97 25.34
C ILE A 148 0.64 10.67 24.99
N TRP A 149 0.93 10.48 23.71
CA TRP A 149 1.43 9.19 23.20
C TRP A 149 2.96 9.09 23.16
N GLN A 150 3.67 10.20 23.42
CA GLN A 150 5.12 10.18 23.63
C GLN A 150 5.50 10.76 24.99
N GLY A 151 6.80 10.68 25.33
CA GLY A 151 7.29 11.04 26.65
C GLY A 151 7.05 12.48 27.06
N VAL A 152 6.93 12.71 28.38
CA VAL A 152 6.80 14.04 29.02
C VAL A 152 7.94 14.24 29.97
N THR A 153 8.62 15.39 29.88
CA THR A 153 9.77 15.72 30.75
C THR A 153 9.56 17.07 31.44
N LEU A 154 9.68 17.08 32.76
CA LEU A 154 9.75 18.29 33.55
C LEU A 154 11.21 18.78 33.60
N CYS A 155 11.44 20.00 33.15
CA CYS A 155 12.73 20.66 33.16
C CYS A 155 12.79 21.69 34.30
N LEU A 156 13.73 21.50 35.21
CA LEU A 156 13.96 22.36 36.38
C LEU A 156 15.29 23.07 36.16
N ASP A 157 15.25 24.34 35.89
CA ASP A 157 16.42 25.15 35.53
C ASP A 157 16.82 26.10 36.67
N ASP A 158 18.05 25.96 37.16
CA ASP A 158 18.65 26.86 38.17
C ASP A 158 19.53 27.95 37.53
N GLY A 159 19.64 27.94 36.19
CA GLY A 159 20.43 28.94 35.43
C GLY A 159 20.24 28.75 33.92
N PRO A 160 21.13 29.38 33.14
CA PRO A 160 21.08 29.26 31.68
C PRO A 160 21.30 27.82 31.20
N VAL A 161 20.54 27.42 30.18
CA VAL A 161 20.58 26.09 29.60
C VAL A 161 20.52 26.13 28.08
N LEU A 162 21.08 25.13 27.41
CA LEU A 162 20.97 24.96 25.95
C LEU A 162 19.53 24.61 25.57
N ASP A 163 19.00 25.22 24.54
CA ASP A 163 17.70 24.86 23.99
C ASP A 163 17.80 23.61 23.13
N ARG A 164 17.50 22.46 23.71
CA ARG A 164 17.63 21.15 23.06
C ARG A 164 16.68 20.98 21.87
N LEU A 165 15.57 21.66 21.84
CA LEU A 165 14.60 21.56 20.75
C LEU A 165 14.98 22.42 19.53
N ALA A 166 15.70 23.52 19.75
CA ALA A 166 15.99 24.51 18.74
C ALA A 166 17.43 24.45 18.16
N VAL A 167 18.32 23.57 18.67
CA VAL A 167 19.67 23.42 18.11
C VAL A 167 19.61 22.99 16.64
N VAL A 168 20.28 23.73 15.80
CA VAL A 168 20.45 23.44 14.37
C VAL A 168 21.92 23.34 14.00
N THR A 169 22.25 22.33 13.21
CA THR A 169 23.57 22.17 12.59
C THR A 169 23.45 21.88 11.12
N ALA A 170 24.32 22.47 10.29
CA ALA A 170 24.37 22.23 8.86
C ALA A 170 25.82 22.07 8.39
N TRP A 171 26.08 21.06 7.57
CA TRP A 171 27.40 20.84 6.95
C TRP A 171 27.54 21.70 5.69
N THR A 172 28.57 22.54 5.63
CA THR A 172 28.83 23.43 4.50
C THR A 172 29.80 22.87 3.46
N GLY A 173 30.21 21.61 3.63
CA GLY A 173 31.31 21.00 2.84
C GLY A 173 32.69 21.30 3.40
N LYS A 174 32.82 22.21 4.36
CA LYS A 174 34.13 22.63 4.97
C LYS A 174 34.03 22.79 6.49
N PHE A 175 32.96 23.32 7.00
CA PHE A 175 32.70 23.57 8.41
C PHE A 175 31.31 23.12 8.79
N LEU A 176 31.12 22.79 10.07
CA LEU A 176 29.81 22.62 10.67
C LEU A 176 29.27 24.00 11.08
N GLN A 177 28.28 24.49 10.41
CA GLN A 177 27.54 25.68 10.82
C GLN A 177 26.62 25.29 11.99
N CYS A 178 26.63 26.10 13.04
CA CYS A 178 25.88 25.86 14.27
C CYS A 178 25.04 27.08 14.62
N HIS A 179 23.79 26.81 14.99
CA HIS A 179 22.88 27.75 15.62
C HIS A 179 22.39 27.08 16.91
N VAL A 180 22.78 27.67 18.05
CA VAL A 180 22.58 27.06 19.37
C VAL A 180 21.92 28.11 20.31
N PRO A 181 20.60 28.08 20.45
CA PRO A 181 19.88 28.94 21.36
C PRO A 181 20.12 28.54 22.82
N VAL A 182 20.15 29.58 23.70
CA VAL A 182 20.35 29.45 25.14
C VAL A 182 19.19 30.13 25.86
N LEU A 183 18.57 29.43 26.77
CA LEU A 183 17.45 29.89 27.56
C LEU A 183 17.96 30.44 28.90
N GLY A 184 17.37 31.55 29.41
CA GLY A 184 17.61 32.08 30.74
C GLY A 184 18.97 32.79 30.95
N GLN A 185 19.55 33.37 29.90
CA GLN A 185 20.92 33.89 29.92
C GLN A 185 21.08 35.27 30.63
N ALA A 186 20.03 35.89 31.13
CA ALA A 186 19.98 37.28 31.56
C ALA A 186 21.29 37.84 32.20
N GLY A 187 21.94 38.79 31.51
CA GLY A 187 23.07 39.56 32.00
C GLY A 187 24.43 38.83 32.15
N ARG A 188 24.55 37.60 31.63
CA ARG A 188 25.78 36.77 31.70
C ARG A 188 26.53 36.77 30.39
N THR A 189 27.89 36.69 30.47
CA THR A 189 28.78 36.48 29.31
C THR A 189 29.03 35.00 29.12
N LEU A 190 28.15 34.38 28.34
CA LEU A 190 28.22 32.94 28.11
C LEU A 190 28.87 32.58 26.78
N ARG A 191 29.38 31.38 26.68
CA ARG A 191 29.94 30.80 25.46
C ARG A 191 29.44 29.35 25.27
N VAL A 192 29.30 28.95 24.01
CA VAL A 192 29.03 27.54 23.64
C VAL A 192 30.28 26.94 23.03
N GLU A 193 30.88 25.95 23.70
CA GLU A 193 31.90 25.13 23.10
C GLU A 193 31.22 24.09 22.19
N VAL A 194 31.63 24.04 20.91
CA VAL A 194 31.17 23.10 19.91
C VAL A 194 32.31 22.19 19.52
N ARG A 195 32.11 20.89 19.67
CA ARG A 195 33.06 19.86 19.17
C ARG A 195 32.29 18.84 18.35
N CYS A 196 32.87 18.39 17.25
CA CYS A 196 32.28 17.39 16.38
C CYS A 196 33.34 16.47 15.78
N GLY A 197 33.19 15.17 15.95
CA GLY A 197 34.13 14.17 15.46
C GLY A 197 33.69 12.75 15.77
N ARG A 198 34.56 11.76 15.52
CA ARG A 198 34.23 10.34 15.75
C ARG A 198 34.61 9.83 17.15
N VAL A 199 35.83 10.01 17.59
CA VAL A 199 36.32 9.39 18.83
C VAL A 199 37.06 10.38 19.73
N GLU A 200 38.03 11.12 19.17
CA GLU A 200 38.79 12.16 19.90
C GLU A 200 38.58 13.48 19.18
N GLU A 201 37.76 14.32 19.75
CA GLU A 201 37.44 15.64 19.18
C GLU A 201 38.61 16.59 19.50
N ARG A 202 39.59 16.66 18.58
CA ARG A 202 40.75 17.52 18.73
C ARG A 202 40.48 18.97 18.38
N LEU A 203 39.47 19.17 17.50
CA LEU A 203 39.14 20.49 17.00
C LEU A 203 37.80 20.91 17.61
N GLY A 204 37.62 22.18 17.81
CA GLY A 204 36.41 22.74 18.35
C GLY A 204 36.30 24.24 18.08
N ALA A 205 35.13 24.80 18.34
CA ALA A 205 34.92 26.26 18.33
C ALA A 205 34.32 26.71 19.65
N LEU A 206 34.62 27.94 20.03
CA LEU A 206 34.03 28.58 21.19
C LEU A 206 33.22 29.77 20.70
N LEU A 207 31.90 29.65 20.71
CA LEU A 207 30.95 30.60 20.15
C LEU A 207 30.42 31.51 21.29
N PRO A 208 30.47 32.83 21.17
CA PRO A 208 29.86 33.71 22.16
C PRO A 208 28.34 33.63 22.04
N VAL A 209 27.64 33.69 23.18
CA VAL A 209 26.19 33.83 23.23
C VAL A 209 25.90 35.31 23.11
N GLY A 210 25.14 35.71 22.10
CA GLY A 210 24.71 37.08 21.85
C GLY A 210 23.70 37.56 22.89
N SER A 211 23.41 38.88 22.85
CA SER A 211 22.35 39.46 23.69
C SER A 211 20.94 38.96 23.40
N ASP A 212 20.77 38.37 22.21
CA ASP A 212 19.55 37.67 21.75
C ASP A 212 19.39 36.29 22.31
N GLY A 213 20.36 35.75 23.01
CA GLY A 213 20.36 34.40 23.51
C GLY A 213 20.89 33.35 22.52
N GLU A 214 21.51 33.78 21.42
CA GLU A 214 21.92 32.91 20.33
C GLU A 214 23.44 32.75 20.28
N ALA A 215 23.93 31.50 20.13
CA ALA A 215 25.31 31.26 19.80
C ALA A 215 25.40 30.77 18.34
N ASN A 216 25.83 31.63 17.46
CA ASN A 216 25.90 31.40 16.03
C ASN A 216 27.34 31.32 15.56
N GLY A 217 27.69 30.36 14.68
CA GLY A 217 29.08 30.30 14.14
C GLY A 217 29.39 29.04 13.40
N HIS A 218 30.67 28.78 13.21
CA HIS A 218 31.21 27.65 12.49
C HIS A 218 32.18 26.88 13.37
N ALA A 219 32.07 25.56 13.40
CA ALA A 219 32.99 24.67 14.06
C ALA A 219 33.77 23.82 13.04
N PRO A 220 35.10 23.65 13.22
CA PRO A 220 35.84 22.66 12.45
C PRO A 220 35.46 21.25 12.86
N VAL A 221 35.57 20.30 11.93
CA VAL A 221 35.38 18.87 12.19
C VAL A 221 36.66 18.09 11.79
N ASP A 222 36.94 17.02 12.53
CA ASP A 222 38.15 16.19 12.30
C ASP A 222 37.88 14.98 11.40
N ASP A 223 36.62 14.64 11.18
CA ASP A 223 36.23 13.59 10.23
C ASP A 223 35.15 14.14 9.30
N THR A 224 35.46 14.26 8.01
CA THR A 224 34.61 14.85 6.99
C THR A 224 33.81 13.80 6.16
N ARG A 225 33.85 12.51 6.56
CA ARG A 225 33.17 11.46 5.82
C ARG A 225 31.65 11.69 5.82
N TYR A 226 31.09 11.41 4.67
CA TYR A 226 29.65 11.52 4.43
C TYR A 226 28.92 10.24 4.84
N TRP A 227 27.75 10.41 5.41
CA TRP A 227 26.81 9.32 5.68
C TRP A 227 26.19 8.81 4.39
N SER A 228 26.03 7.50 4.28
CA SER A 228 25.22 6.85 3.24
C SER A 228 24.59 5.57 3.77
N PRO A 229 23.53 5.03 3.12
CA PRO A 229 23.01 3.70 3.48
C PRO A 229 24.04 2.57 3.42
N ALA A 230 25.04 2.68 2.57
CA ALA A 230 26.12 1.69 2.45
C ALA A 230 27.22 1.86 3.52
N ASP A 231 27.49 3.09 3.96
CA ASP A 231 28.45 3.42 5.02
C ASP A 231 27.83 4.47 5.95
N PRO A 232 27.07 4.04 6.99
CA PRO A 232 26.30 4.92 7.86
C PRO A 232 27.18 5.59 8.92
N VAL A 233 28.12 6.39 8.48
CA VAL A 233 29.06 7.12 9.33
C VAL A 233 28.33 8.21 10.10
N LEU A 234 28.37 8.15 11.41
CA LEU A 234 27.86 9.19 12.30
C LEU A 234 28.99 9.82 13.11
N HIS A 235 28.84 11.11 13.34
CA HIS A 235 29.74 11.93 14.15
C HIS A 235 29.09 12.30 15.45
N THR A 236 29.83 12.39 16.54
CA THR A 236 29.35 12.88 17.83
C THR A 236 29.49 14.41 17.88
N LEU A 237 28.36 15.09 17.99
CA LEU A 237 28.28 16.53 18.30
C LEU A 237 28.19 16.69 19.81
N ARG A 238 29.14 17.44 20.41
CA ARG A 238 29.09 17.89 21.80
C ARG A 238 28.97 19.40 21.84
N LEU A 239 27.96 19.86 22.56
CA LEU A 239 27.77 21.27 22.88
C LEU A 239 27.89 21.41 24.40
N ARG A 240 28.71 22.37 24.86
CA ARG A 240 28.84 22.69 26.28
C ARG A 240 28.59 24.17 26.48
N LEU A 241 27.66 24.51 27.33
CA LEU A 241 27.42 25.87 27.74
C LEU A 241 28.36 26.25 28.89
N LEU A 242 29.12 27.32 28.73
CA LEU A 242 30.17 27.72 29.65
C LEU A 242 29.95 29.12 30.18
N ASP A 243 30.13 29.30 31.50
CA ASP A 243 30.32 30.58 32.18
C ASP A 243 31.77 30.65 32.68
N GLY A 244 32.64 31.38 31.99
CA GLY A 244 34.08 31.23 32.18
C GLY A 244 34.57 29.84 31.87
N GLU A 245 35.07 29.11 32.87
CA GLU A 245 35.49 27.71 32.79
C GLU A 245 34.45 26.74 33.34
N GLN A 246 33.42 27.25 33.95
CA GLN A 246 32.35 26.44 34.55
C GLN A 246 31.38 25.95 33.47
N GLU A 247 31.20 24.62 33.36
CA GLU A 247 30.16 24.01 32.55
C GLU A 247 28.82 24.11 33.25
N LEU A 248 27.84 24.74 32.56
CA LEU A 248 26.47 24.91 33.05
C LEU A 248 25.56 23.82 32.50
N ASP A 249 25.69 23.47 31.21
CA ASP A 249 24.84 22.50 30.55
C ASP A 249 25.60 21.81 29.40
N ARG A 250 25.09 20.64 28.98
CA ARG A 250 25.68 19.84 27.91
C ARG A 250 24.61 19.17 27.05
N ILE A 251 24.87 19.12 25.74
CA ILE A 251 24.16 18.29 24.78
C ILE A 251 25.17 17.37 24.08
N GLU A 252 24.79 16.11 23.92
CA GLU A 252 25.50 15.19 23.04
C GLU A 252 24.51 14.59 22.05
N ARG A 253 24.82 14.61 20.75
CA ARG A 253 23.99 14.06 19.67
C ARG A 253 24.87 13.37 18.64
N ARG A 254 24.32 12.32 18.01
CA ARG A 254 24.88 11.75 16.81
C ARG A 254 24.29 12.49 15.60
N ILE A 255 25.14 12.96 14.71
CA ILE A 255 24.78 13.70 13.50
C ILE A 255 25.53 13.13 12.31
N GLY A 256 25.07 13.44 11.12
CA GLY A 256 25.76 13.10 9.87
C GLY A 256 25.39 14.11 8.78
N TRP A 257 26.11 14.06 7.70
CA TRP A 257 25.86 14.85 6.50
C TRP A 257 25.98 14.01 5.27
N ARG A 258 25.29 14.40 4.23
CA ARG A 258 25.26 13.75 2.92
C ARG A 258 25.23 14.80 1.82
N ASP A 259 25.54 14.38 0.59
CA ASP A 259 25.24 15.11 -0.64
C ASP A 259 24.20 14.30 -1.42
N LEU A 260 22.99 14.85 -1.57
CA LEU A 260 21.88 14.23 -2.27
C LEU A 260 21.36 15.16 -3.36
N ARG A 261 21.28 14.66 -4.59
CA ARG A 261 20.75 15.45 -5.71
C ARG A 261 20.10 14.57 -6.77
N ALA A 262 19.17 15.16 -7.53
CA ALA A 262 18.70 14.62 -8.79
C ALA A 262 19.64 15.05 -9.92
N ASP A 263 19.98 14.12 -10.83
CA ASP A 263 20.78 14.35 -12.02
C ASP A 263 20.13 13.62 -13.20
N GLY A 264 19.33 14.34 -13.98
CA GLY A 264 18.45 13.74 -14.98
C GLY A 264 17.52 12.73 -14.33
N THR A 265 17.50 11.51 -14.83
CA THR A 265 16.66 10.41 -14.30
C THR A 265 17.26 9.69 -13.10
N ARG A 266 18.40 10.13 -12.58
CA ARG A 266 19.13 9.47 -11.50
C ARG A 266 19.09 10.23 -10.20
N VAL A 267 19.06 9.51 -9.09
CA VAL A 267 19.41 10.02 -7.77
C VAL A 267 20.91 9.81 -7.57
N LEU A 268 21.63 10.87 -7.21
CA LEU A 268 23.03 10.78 -6.80
C LEU A 268 23.15 10.96 -5.29
N TRP A 269 23.78 10.01 -4.63
CA TRP A 269 24.11 10.03 -3.21
C TRP A 269 25.62 10.07 -3.01
N ASN A 270 26.13 11.17 -2.46
CA ASN A 270 27.56 11.42 -2.33
C ASN A 270 28.31 11.25 -3.67
N GLY A 271 27.67 11.68 -4.76
CA GLY A 271 28.20 11.59 -6.12
C GLY A 271 28.04 10.23 -6.81
N ALA A 272 27.54 9.20 -6.14
CA ALA A 272 27.27 7.88 -6.73
C ALA A 272 25.80 7.70 -7.08
N PRO A 273 25.46 6.97 -8.18
CA PRO A 273 24.09 6.56 -8.45
C PRO A 273 23.50 5.76 -7.28
N PHE A 274 22.35 6.19 -6.81
CA PHE A 274 21.59 5.54 -5.75
C PHE A 274 20.29 4.99 -6.30
N GLN A 275 20.04 3.70 -6.10
CA GLN A 275 18.77 3.09 -6.39
C GLN A 275 18.02 2.80 -5.09
N LEU A 276 16.88 3.45 -4.93
CA LEU A 276 16.02 3.29 -3.78
C LEU A 276 15.31 1.93 -3.80
N ARG A 277 15.42 1.17 -2.72
CA ARG A 277 14.70 -0.07 -2.45
C ARG A 277 14.08 0.04 -1.09
N GLY A 278 12.80 0.42 -1.06
CA GLY A 278 12.11 0.79 0.15
C GLY A 278 11.10 -0.24 0.64
N VAL A 279 10.76 -0.09 1.91
CA VAL A 279 9.59 -0.71 2.57
C VAL A 279 8.70 0.40 3.08
N LEU A 280 7.42 0.34 2.77
CA LEU A 280 6.41 1.28 3.26
C LEU A 280 5.93 0.88 4.65
N HIS A 281 5.93 1.82 5.57
CA HIS A 281 5.45 1.62 6.93
C HIS A 281 4.51 2.75 7.35
N TRP A 282 3.33 2.40 7.85
CA TRP A 282 2.32 3.37 8.29
C TRP A 282 2.37 3.70 9.79
N GLY A 283 3.38 3.25 10.52
CA GLY A 283 3.38 3.33 11.99
C GLY A 283 2.45 2.32 12.66
N PHE A 284 1.63 1.61 11.89
CA PHE A 284 0.67 0.60 12.37
C PHE A 284 1.38 -0.55 13.11
N SER A 285 1.17 -0.64 14.42
CA SER A 285 1.98 -1.48 15.31
C SER A 285 1.14 -2.24 16.35
N PRO A 286 0.05 -2.95 15.97
CA PRO A 286 -0.73 -3.73 16.94
C PRO A 286 0.15 -4.64 17.82
N PRO A 287 -0.20 -4.80 19.11
CA PRO A 287 -1.44 -4.35 19.74
C PRO A 287 -1.47 -2.86 20.15
N HIS A 288 -0.37 -2.11 19.95
CA HIS A 288 -0.29 -0.70 20.27
C HIS A 288 -1.12 0.13 19.27
N LEU A 289 -1.94 1.03 19.79
CA LEU A 289 -2.72 1.97 18.99
C LEU A 289 -1.82 3.07 18.42
N ALA A 290 -1.02 3.71 19.26
CA ALA A 290 0.01 4.65 18.84
C ALA A 290 1.32 3.93 18.49
N PRO A 291 2.17 4.48 17.59
CA PRO A 291 3.47 3.90 17.29
C PRO A 291 4.36 3.80 18.55
N PRO A 292 4.95 2.62 18.85
CA PRO A 292 5.80 2.44 20.01
C PRO A 292 6.99 3.41 20.05
N VAL A 293 7.30 3.93 21.24
CA VAL A 293 8.43 4.84 21.45
C VAL A 293 9.73 4.13 21.87
N ASP A 294 9.66 2.83 22.16
CA ASP A 294 10.81 2.03 22.54
C ASP A 294 11.63 1.60 21.30
N PRO A 295 12.91 1.96 21.20
CA PRO A 295 13.78 1.51 20.10
C PRO A 295 13.95 -0.02 20.05
N ALA A 296 13.75 -0.74 21.16
CA ALA A 296 13.81 -2.20 21.18
C ALA A 296 12.68 -2.85 20.34
N TRP A 297 11.54 -2.18 20.18
CA TRP A 297 10.46 -2.62 19.28
C TRP A 297 10.87 -2.55 17.80
N TRP A 298 11.52 -1.45 17.41
CA TRP A 298 11.82 -1.15 16.00
C TRP A 298 13.09 -1.81 15.48
N ARG A 299 14.12 -1.91 16.30
CA ARG A 299 15.44 -2.38 15.88
C ARG A 299 15.43 -3.75 15.18
N PRO A 300 14.75 -4.80 15.70
CA PRO A 300 14.74 -6.11 15.04
C PRO A 300 14.09 -6.05 13.64
N GLN A 301 13.02 -5.29 13.50
CA GLN A 301 12.27 -5.13 12.26
C GLN A 301 13.10 -4.38 11.22
N LEU A 302 13.67 -3.23 11.56
CA LEU A 302 14.49 -2.43 10.66
C LEU A 302 15.78 -3.17 10.24
N ALA A 303 16.43 -3.87 11.17
CA ALA A 303 17.59 -4.70 10.88
C ALA A 303 17.25 -5.85 9.92
N ARG A 304 16.08 -6.46 10.06
CA ARG A 304 15.58 -7.49 9.13
C ARG A 304 15.37 -6.92 7.73
N TYR A 305 14.73 -5.75 7.58
CA TYR A 305 14.55 -5.11 6.27
C TYR A 305 15.90 -4.83 5.61
N ARG A 306 16.87 -4.35 6.37
CA ARG A 306 18.23 -4.17 5.89
C ARG A 306 18.85 -5.49 5.40
N ALA A 307 18.68 -6.58 6.16
CA ALA A 307 19.18 -7.91 5.80
C ALA A 307 18.48 -8.50 4.57
N MET A 308 17.23 -8.10 4.29
CA MET A 308 16.49 -8.43 3.07
C MET A 308 16.93 -7.60 1.83
N GLY A 309 17.94 -6.72 1.97
CA GLY A 309 18.46 -5.89 0.89
C GLY A 309 17.77 -4.56 0.66
N PHE A 310 16.82 -4.18 1.52
CA PHE A 310 16.24 -2.84 1.50
C PHE A 310 17.23 -1.81 2.03
N ASN A 311 17.18 -0.60 1.47
CA ASN A 311 18.02 0.52 1.88
C ASN A 311 17.25 1.77 2.28
N THR A 312 15.91 1.70 2.26
CA THR A 312 15.01 2.82 2.53
C THR A 312 13.79 2.35 3.33
N LEU A 313 13.38 3.18 4.30
CA LEU A 313 12.08 3.10 4.99
C LEU A 313 11.22 4.26 4.49
N LYS A 314 10.05 4.00 3.90
CA LYS A 314 9.05 5.05 3.64
C LYS A 314 8.13 5.14 4.84
N CYS A 315 8.20 6.25 5.57
CA CYS A 315 7.24 6.58 6.63
C CYS A 315 6.02 7.22 5.96
N CYS A 316 5.00 6.42 5.68
CA CYS A 316 3.83 6.84 4.92
C CYS A 316 2.76 7.38 5.87
N LEU A 317 2.41 8.66 5.74
CA LEU A 317 1.33 9.35 6.47
C LEU A 317 1.52 9.38 8.00
N TRP A 318 2.74 9.37 8.49
CA TRP A 318 3.06 9.55 9.90
C TRP A 318 4.46 10.12 10.10
N VAL A 319 4.66 10.79 11.24
CA VAL A 319 6.01 11.20 11.67
C VAL A 319 6.42 10.27 12.82
N PRO A 320 7.46 9.45 12.63
CA PRO A 320 7.85 8.48 13.65
C PRO A 320 8.47 9.12 14.88
N PRO A 321 8.44 8.42 16.04
CA PRO A 321 9.24 8.79 17.19
C PRO A 321 10.72 8.92 16.80
N ARG A 322 11.43 9.85 17.42
CA ARG A 322 12.85 10.16 17.12
C ARG A 322 13.75 8.92 17.08
N CYS A 323 13.49 7.92 17.92
CA CYS A 323 14.27 6.69 17.96
C CYS A 323 14.25 5.90 16.65
N VAL A 324 13.18 6.02 15.83
CA VAL A 324 13.11 5.37 14.50
C VAL A 324 14.08 6.02 13.54
N TYR A 325 14.16 7.36 13.52
CA TYR A 325 15.17 8.07 12.71
C TYR A 325 16.59 7.74 13.16
N GLU A 326 16.83 7.75 14.49
CA GLU A 326 18.14 7.41 15.05
C GLU A 326 18.58 5.98 14.68
N LEU A 327 17.63 5.03 14.67
CA LEU A 327 17.87 3.66 14.21
C LEU A 327 18.14 3.61 12.69
N CYS A 328 17.43 4.38 11.89
CA CYS A 328 17.69 4.48 10.45
C CYS A 328 19.06 5.10 10.17
N ASP A 329 19.44 6.14 10.92
CA ASP A 329 20.78 6.75 10.87
C ASP A 329 21.87 5.72 11.19
N GLU A 330 21.66 4.88 12.21
CA GLU A 330 22.62 3.86 12.66
C GLU A 330 22.69 2.67 11.70
N LEU A 331 21.55 2.15 11.27
CA LEU A 331 21.47 0.92 10.48
C LEU A 331 21.73 1.14 8.99
N GLY A 332 21.82 2.39 8.53
CA GLY A 332 22.01 2.71 7.12
C GLY A 332 20.72 2.50 6.30
N LEU A 333 19.61 2.94 6.82
CA LEU A 333 18.35 3.03 6.08
C LEU A 333 18.08 4.50 5.74
N ALA A 334 17.99 4.85 4.46
CA ALA A 334 17.42 6.13 4.07
C ALA A 334 15.96 6.21 4.53
N VAL A 335 15.47 7.42 4.79
CA VAL A 335 14.06 7.63 5.10
C VAL A 335 13.42 8.47 3.99
N TRP A 336 12.32 7.98 3.48
CA TRP A 336 11.36 8.77 2.72
C TRP A 336 10.23 9.16 3.67
N GLN A 337 10.25 10.40 4.12
CA GLN A 337 9.24 10.94 5.01
C GLN A 337 8.06 11.44 4.19
N GLU A 338 6.93 10.76 4.28
CA GLU A 338 5.64 11.26 3.82
C GLU A 338 4.88 11.79 5.02
N TYR A 339 4.58 13.10 4.99
CA TYR A 339 3.93 13.75 6.11
C TYR A 339 2.47 13.31 6.27
N PRO A 340 1.90 13.39 7.47
CA PRO A 340 0.61 12.79 7.81
C PRO A 340 -0.60 13.55 7.20
N THR A 341 -0.60 13.75 5.88
CA THR A 341 -1.51 14.62 5.16
C THR A 341 -2.10 13.89 3.95
N TRP A 342 -3.30 13.33 4.11
CA TRP A 342 -4.02 12.57 3.09
C TRP A 342 -5.37 13.21 2.80
N HIS A 343 -5.63 13.60 1.53
CA HIS A 343 -6.82 14.36 1.12
C HIS A 343 -7.12 15.58 2.00
N PRO A 344 -6.14 16.45 2.33
CA PRO A 344 -6.34 17.56 3.23
C PRO A 344 -7.15 18.70 2.59
N GLN A 345 -7.69 19.56 3.43
CA GLN A 345 -8.17 20.89 3.01
C GLN A 345 -6.96 21.81 2.80
N MET A 346 -6.43 21.82 1.60
CA MET A 346 -5.21 22.53 1.24
C MET A 346 -5.55 23.75 0.39
N ASP A 347 -6.11 24.75 1.04
CA ASP A 347 -6.56 26.01 0.46
C ASP A 347 -5.96 27.23 1.17
N ALA A 348 -6.28 28.44 0.69
CA ALA A 348 -5.75 29.68 1.23
C ALA A 348 -6.13 29.94 2.71
N ALA A 349 -7.25 29.39 3.18
CA ALA A 349 -7.71 29.57 4.56
C ALA A 349 -6.87 28.76 5.56
N HIS A 350 -6.37 27.59 5.14
CA HIS A 350 -5.56 26.69 5.97
C HIS A 350 -4.04 26.88 5.79
N LYS A 351 -3.61 27.78 4.87
CA LYS A 351 -2.21 27.92 4.49
C LYS A 351 -1.28 28.20 5.67
N ASP A 352 -1.63 29.14 6.53
CA ASP A 352 -0.75 29.56 7.65
C ASP A 352 -0.64 28.47 8.71
N GLU A 353 -1.72 27.75 8.99
CA GLU A 353 -1.73 26.58 9.89
C GLU A 353 -0.86 25.45 9.33
N LEU A 354 -1.03 25.10 8.06
CA LEU A 354 -0.21 24.09 7.40
C LEU A 354 1.28 24.46 7.40
N LEU A 355 1.62 25.73 7.09
CA LEU A 355 3.01 26.20 7.12
C LEU A 355 3.62 26.11 8.52
N ALA A 356 2.85 26.37 9.57
CA ALA A 356 3.31 26.26 10.95
C ALA A 356 3.61 24.82 11.33
N GLU A 357 2.65 23.90 11.11
CA GLU A 357 2.83 22.48 11.43
C GLU A 357 3.95 21.84 10.60
N TYR A 358 4.02 22.13 9.29
CA TYR A 358 5.11 21.63 8.43
C TYR A 358 6.47 22.21 8.82
N GLY A 359 6.51 23.45 9.29
CA GLY A 359 7.72 24.05 9.85
C GLY A 359 8.27 23.24 11.03
N GLU A 360 7.40 22.75 11.89
CA GLU A 360 7.76 21.84 13.00
C GLU A 360 8.24 20.48 12.49
N PHE A 361 7.59 19.90 11.49
CA PHE A 361 8.03 18.63 10.88
C PHE A 361 9.46 18.77 10.32
N PHE A 362 9.72 19.83 9.55
CA PHE A 362 11.05 20.07 9.00
C PHE A 362 12.10 20.32 10.09
N ALA A 363 11.73 21.04 11.16
CA ALA A 363 12.61 21.27 12.30
C ALA A 363 12.92 19.97 13.06
N PHE A 364 11.97 19.06 13.15
CA PHE A 364 12.11 17.79 13.86
C PHE A 364 13.03 16.81 13.14
N ASP A 365 12.87 16.66 11.81
CA ASP A 365 13.57 15.63 11.03
C ASP A 365 14.88 16.09 10.36
N ARG A 366 15.14 17.41 10.23
CA ARG A 366 16.26 17.96 9.47
C ARG A 366 17.65 17.53 9.94
N SER A 367 17.80 17.17 11.22
CA SER A 367 19.09 16.79 11.79
C SER A 367 19.49 15.33 11.53
N HIS A 368 18.61 14.53 10.95
CA HIS A 368 18.82 13.10 10.66
C HIS A 368 19.38 12.92 9.24
N PRO A 369 20.60 12.39 9.07
CA PRO A 369 21.18 12.18 7.75
C PRO A 369 20.42 11.13 6.93
N SER A 370 19.64 10.25 7.55
CA SER A 370 18.79 9.27 6.89
C SER A 370 17.60 9.90 6.17
N VAL A 371 17.00 11.01 6.68
CA VAL A 371 15.79 11.60 6.11
C VAL A 371 16.12 12.38 4.84
N ALA A 372 16.05 11.69 3.71
CA ALA A 372 16.58 12.12 2.42
C ALA A 372 15.50 12.53 1.42
N PHE A 373 14.36 11.87 1.43
CA PHE A 373 13.23 12.08 0.54
C PHE A 373 12.02 12.55 1.34
N ARG A 374 11.21 13.43 0.76
CA ARG A 374 10.02 13.97 1.43
C ARG A 374 8.84 14.05 0.47
N SER A 375 7.66 13.63 0.93
CA SER A 375 6.38 13.88 0.29
C SER A 375 5.57 14.82 1.17
N LEU A 376 5.09 15.92 0.56
CA LEU A 376 4.31 16.89 1.31
C LEU A 376 2.90 16.39 1.60
N THR A 377 2.29 15.70 0.62
CA THR A 377 0.99 15.04 0.76
C THR A 377 1.02 13.65 0.15
N CYS A 378 -0.08 12.90 0.34
CA CYS A 378 -0.32 11.62 -0.29
C CYS A 378 -1.68 11.62 -0.99
N GLU A 379 -1.70 11.24 -2.28
CA GLU A 379 -2.89 11.03 -3.14
C GLU A 379 -3.91 12.18 -3.13
N THR A 380 -3.43 13.41 -2.98
CA THR A 380 -4.27 14.61 -2.89
C THR A 380 -4.66 15.18 -4.27
N GLY A 381 -3.77 15.04 -5.26
CA GLY A 381 -4.02 15.42 -6.63
C GLY A 381 -4.23 16.93 -6.86
N HIS A 382 -5.02 17.25 -7.87
CA HIS A 382 -5.26 18.63 -8.28
C HIS A 382 -6.25 19.40 -7.38
N GLY A 383 -6.86 18.77 -6.39
CA GLY A 383 -7.77 19.42 -5.43
C GLY A 383 -7.08 20.41 -4.48
N ALA A 384 -5.75 20.24 -4.28
CA ALA A 384 -4.97 21.18 -3.46
C ALA A 384 -4.63 22.48 -4.21
N ASP A 385 -4.71 23.62 -3.53
CA ASP A 385 -4.29 24.92 -4.09
C ASP A 385 -2.79 24.92 -4.38
N LEU A 386 -2.42 25.17 -5.64
CA LEU A 386 -1.04 25.17 -6.10
C LEU A 386 -0.17 26.21 -5.37
N ALA A 387 -0.75 27.35 -4.94
CA ALA A 387 0.00 28.38 -4.20
C ALA A 387 0.36 27.90 -2.79
N VAL A 388 -0.50 27.12 -2.14
CA VAL A 388 -0.23 26.49 -0.84
C VAL A 388 0.83 25.41 -0.98
N VAL A 389 0.67 24.51 -1.95
CA VAL A 389 1.64 23.46 -2.27
C VAL A 389 3.03 24.03 -2.53
N ARG A 390 3.13 25.08 -3.36
CA ARG A 390 4.39 25.75 -3.67
C ARG A 390 5.03 26.38 -2.43
N ALA A 391 4.21 27.02 -1.57
CA ALA A 391 4.71 27.62 -0.34
C ALA A 391 5.29 26.57 0.62
N LEU A 392 4.64 25.39 0.75
CA LEU A 392 5.17 24.27 1.54
C LEU A 392 6.46 23.69 0.94
N TYR A 393 6.52 23.53 -0.38
CA TYR A 393 7.72 23.09 -1.07
C TYR A 393 8.89 24.04 -0.83
N ASP A 394 8.67 25.33 -1.02
CA ASP A 394 9.70 26.37 -0.81
C ASP A 394 10.17 26.41 0.65
N ALA A 395 9.23 26.32 1.61
CA ALA A 395 9.55 26.23 3.03
C ALA A 395 10.38 24.98 3.37
N CYS A 396 10.04 23.83 2.78
CA CYS A 396 10.81 22.60 2.93
C CYS A 396 12.24 22.76 2.41
N LYS A 397 12.40 23.29 1.19
CA LYS A 397 13.73 23.49 0.56
C LYS A 397 14.57 24.51 1.32
N ALA A 398 13.93 25.53 1.93
CA ALA A 398 14.63 26.50 2.78
C ALA A 398 15.09 25.86 4.11
N ALA A 399 14.25 25.05 4.75
CA ALA A 399 14.56 24.42 6.04
C ALA A 399 15.54 23.24 5.88
N VAL A 400 15.46 22.50 4.77
CA VAL A 400 16.26 21.29 4.49
C VAL A 400 16.76 21.30 3.04
N PRO A 401 17.76 22.09 2.68
CA PRO A 401 18.19 22.26 1.28
C PRO A 401 18.72 20.99 0.63
N ASN A 402 19.30 20.06 1.42
CA ASN A 402 19.88 18.81 0.92
C ASN A 402 18.87 17.65 1.03
N THR A 403 17.74 17.77 0.31
CA THR A 403 16.65 16.79 0.26
C THR A 403 16.00 16.79 -1.12
N LEU A 404 15.39 15.68 -1.49
CA LEU A 404 14.51 15.60 -2.66
C LEU A 404 13.05 15.57 -2.21
N VAL A 405 12.22 16.40 -2.83
CA VAL A 405 10.84 16.64 -2.43
C VAL A 405 9.89 16.36 -3.58
N VAL A 406 8.79 15.68 -3.29
CA VAL A 406 7.61 15.59 -4.15
C VAL A 406 6.44 16.26 -3.43
N ASP A 407 5.67 17.03 -4.16
CA ASP A 407 4.49 17.71 -3.61
C ASP A 407 3.39 16.71 -3.20
N ASP A 408 3.17 15.69 -4.01
CA ASP A 408 2.13 14.70 -3.81
C ASP A 408 2.64 13.30 -4.17
N SER A 409 2.77 12.41 -3.19
CA SER A 409 3.09 11.01 -3.40
C SER A 409 1.86 10.30 -3.94
N SER A 410 1.83 10.04 -5.27
CA SER A 410 0.63 9.57 -5.96
C SER A 410 0.95 9.11 -7.39
N TRP A 411 -0.02 9.20 -8.28
CA TRP A 411 0.15 8.88 -9.70
C TRP A 411 0.98 9.95 -10.41
N ILE A 412 1.87 9.53 -11.30
CA ILE A 412 2.90 10.37 -11.96
C ILE A 412 2.33 11.63 -12.64
N GLY A 413 1.10 11.61 -13.11
CA GLY A 413 0.43 12.76 -13.72
C GLY A 413 -0.12 13.79 -12.75
N TRP A 414 -0.05 13.54 -11.44
CA TRP A 414 -0.63 14.42 -10.43
C TRP A 414 0.39 15.38 -9.82
N GLN A 415 1.69 15.07 -9.88
CA GLN A 415 2.74 15.94 -9.35
C GLN A 415 2.85 17.25 -10.11
N ARG A 416 3.01 18.37 -9.40
CA ARG A 416 3.05 19.72 -9.93
C ARG A 416 4.32 20.50 -9.56
N VAL A 417 4.86 20.25 -8.37
CA VAL A 417 6.07 20.91 -7.84
C VAL A 417 6.98 19.84 -7.23
N THR A 418 7.90 19.28 -8.03
CA THR A 418 8.61 18.08 -7.61
C THR A 418 10.07 18.01 -8.11
N ASP A 419 10.96 17.44 -7.30
CA ASP A 419 12.33 17.08 -7.68
C ASP A 419 12.42 15.70 -8.37
N PHE A 420 11.43 14.81 -8.16
CA PHE A 420 11.37 13.48 -8.76
C PHE A 420 9.92 13.10 -9.09
N TRP A 421 9.72 12.20 -10.02
CA TRP A 421 8.41 11.62 -10.34
C TRP A 421 8.10 10.49 -9.38
N ASP A 422 6.86 10.42 -8.93
CA ASP A 422 6.32 9.33 -8.12
C ASP A 422 5.18 8.62 -8.86
N GLU A 423 4.96 7.36 -8.53
CA GLU A 423 3.83 6.57 -9.04
C GLU A 423 3.48 5.47 -8.04
N HIS A 424 2.19 5.13 -7.96
CA HIS A 424 1.63 4.06 -7.15
C HIS A 424 1.10 2.92 -8.04
N PRO A 425 1.97 2.14 -8.72
CA PRO A 425 1.55 1.08 -9.63
C PRO A 425 1.18 -0.19 -8.86
N TYR A 426 0.11 -0.13 -8.10
CA TYR A 426 -0.49 -1.35 -7.57
C TYR A 426 -1.01 -2.20 -8.72
N GLY A 427 -0.90 -3.49 -8.62
CA GLY A 427 -1.40 -4.37 -9.64
C GLY A 427 -0.61 -5.66 -9.74
N ASN A 428 -1.04 -6.48 -10.68
CA ASN A 428 -0.43 -7.76 -10.94
C ASN A 428 0.71 -7.66 -11.99
N ASN A 429 1.37 -8.76 -12.23
CA ASN A 429 2.48 -8.83 -13.16
C ASN A 429 2.07 -8.57 -14.61
N SER A 430 0.82 -8.82 -14.99
CA SER A 430 0.38 -8.82 -16.38
C SER A 430 0.43 -7.44 -17.05
N TRP A 431 0.26 -6.37 -16.30
CA TRP A 431 0.25 -5.02 -16.86
C TRP A 431 1.51 -4.18 -16.53
N LEU A 432 2.35 -4.65 -15.60
CA LEU A 432 3.55 -3.91 -15.20
C LEU A 432 4.47 -3.53 -16.37
N PRO A 433 4.85 -4.42 -17.30
CA PRO A 433 5.72 -4.04 -18.42
C PRO A 433 5.16 -2.91 -19.29
N GLY A 434 3.86 -2.90 -19.55
CA GLY A 434 3.19 -1.81 -20.26
C GLY A 434 3.27 -0.49 -19.49
N ARG A 435 3.02 -0.50 -18.19
CA ARG A 435 3.13 0.69 -17.33
C ARG A 435 4.55 1.24 -17.29
N LEU A 436 5.58 0.39 -17.26
CA LEU A 436 6.97 0.86 -17.30
C LEU A 436 7.28 1.63 -18.60
N GLN A 437 6.69 1.23 -19.73
CA GLN A 437 6.80 1.98 -20.99
C GLN A 437 6.07 3.32 -20.92
N ASP A 438 4.89 3.36 -20.29
CA ASP A 438 4.13 4.60 -20.10
C ASP A 438 4.91 5.59 -19.24
N PHE A 439 5.55 5.12 -18.16
CA PHE A 439 6.38 5.96 -17.30
C PHE A 439 7.59 6.54 -18.06
N ARG A 440 8.27 5.74 -18.88
CA ARG A 440 9.34 6.24 -19.75
C ARG A 440 8.87 7.33 -20.70
N ARG A 441 7.69 7.15 -21.30
CA ARG A 441 7.08 8.15 -22.19
C ARG A 441 6.77 9.43 -21.41
N HIS A 442 6.14 9.33 -20.24
CA HIS A 442 5.86 10.50 -19.39
C HIS A 442 7.14 11.28 -19.04
N ILE A 443 8.19 10.60 -18.62
CA ILE A 443 9.49 11.21 -18.30
C ILE A 443 10.09 11.92 -19.51
N ALA A 444 9.98 11.32 -20.70
CA ALA A 444 10.48 11.92 -21.94
C ALA A 444 9.71 13.19 -22.33
N GLU A 445 8.40 13.21 -22.08
CA GLU A 445 7.49 14.31 -22.48
C GLU A 445 7.46 15.46 -21.45
N HIS A 446 7.56 15.16 -20.13
CA HIS A 446 7.32 16.13 -19.07
C HIS A 446 8.57 16.52 -18.28
N GLY A 447 9.71 15.88 -18.50
CA GLY A 447 11.00 16.26 -17.94
C GLY A 447 11.79 15.11 -17.35
N GLN A 448 13.10 15.17 -17.55
CA GLN A 448 14.05 14.18 -17.04
C GLN A 448 14.25 14.37 -15.54
N LYS A 449 13.53 13.59 -14.74
CA LYS A 449 13.64 13.53 -13.28
C LYS A 449 13.73 12.06 -12.84
N PRO A 450 14.31 11.76 -11.67
CA PRO A 450 14.25 10.40 -11.12
C PRO A 450 12.83 9.89 -11.00
N LEU A 451 12.61 8.60 -11.26
CA LEU A 451 11.34 7.92 -11.00
C LEU A 451 11.48 7.10 -9.71
N LEU A 452 10.63 7.36 -8.75
CA LEU A 452 10.54 6.60 -7.51
C LEU A 452 9.10 6.09 -7.37
N LEU A 453 8.94 4.76 -7.44
CA LEU A 453 7.63 4.14 -7.27
C LEU A 453 7.33 4.07 -5.76
N GLY A 454 6.57 5.04 -5.26
CA GLY A 454 6.32 5.25 -3.83
C GLY A 454 5.50 4.15 -3.18
N GLU A 455 4.67 3.44 -3.95
CA GLU A 455 3.83 2.34 -3.48
C GLU A 455 3.66 1.30 -4.58
N CYS A 456 4.32 0.14 -4.44
CA CYS A 456 4.27 -0.90 -5.46
C CYS A 456 4.60 -2.29 -4.91
N LEU A 457 4.70 -3.27 -5.80
CA LEU A 457 5.09 -4.66 -5.48
C LEU A 457 4.21 -5.29 -4.40
N ALA A 458 2.94 -4.92 -4.37
CA ALA A 458 1.95 -5.50 -3.46
C ALA A 458 1.62 -6.94 -3.88
N ALA A 459 1.42 -7.82 -2.92
CA ALA A 459 0.98 -9.18 -3.15
C ALA A 459 0.32 -9.74 -1.88
N ASP A 460 -0.93 -10.15 -2.00
CA ASP A 460 -1.76 -10.60 -0.89
C ASP A 460 -1.43 -12.05 -0.48
N THR A 461 -1.69 -12.39 0.78
CA THR A 461 -1.49 -13.73 1.34
C THR A 461 -2.70 -14.19 2.14
N TRP A 462 -2.87 -15.51 2.31
CA TRP A 462 -3.95 -16.09 3.09
C TRP A 462 -3.74 -15.84 4.59
N VAL A 463 -4.80 -15.44 5.29
CA VAL A 463 -4.75 -15.24 6.76
C VAL A 463 -4.51 -16.55 7.49
N ASP A 464 -3.53 -16.59 8.40
CA ASP A 464 -3.30 -17.73 9.29
C ASP A 464 -4.23 -17.66 10.52
N ARG A 465 -5.50 -18.03 10.30
CA ARG A 465 -6.52 -18.00 11.36
C ARG A 465 -6.23 -18.96 12.51
N THR A 466 -5.51 -20.05 12.25
CA THR A 466 -5.09 -20.98 13.30
C THR A 466 -4.13 -20.31 14.27
N ALA A 467 -3.06 -19.71 13.76
CA ALA A 467 -2.11 -18.97 14.57
C ALA A 467 -2.74 -17.78 15.28
N TRP A 468 -3.70 -17.11 14.63
CA TRP A 468 -4.44 -16.03 15.29
C TRP A 468 -5.23 -16.53 16.51
N ARG A 469 -6.00 -17.64 16.36
CA ARG A 469 -6.74 -18.24 17.48
C ARG A 469 -5.85 -18.71 18.61
N GLU A 470 -4.67 -19.24 18.29
CA GLU A 470 -3.67 -19.63 19.30
C GLU A 470 -3.16 -18.41 20.09
N ALA A 471 -2.98 -17.27 19.44
CA ALA A 471 -2.45 -16.05 20.06
C ALA A 471 -3.51 -15.26 20.84
N HIS A 472 -4.74 -15.16 20.33
CA HIS A 472 -5.79 -14.26 20.82
C HIS A 472 -7.12 -14.93 21.17
N GLY A 473 -7.28 -16.26 20.90
CA GLY A 473 -8.56 -16.92 20.99
C GLY A 473 -9.56 -16.41 19.94
N ASP A 474 -10.84 -16.44 20.27
CA ASP A 474 -11.93 -15.92 19.43
C ASP A 474 -12.33 -14.48 19.78
N ALA A 475 -11.63 -13.83 20.72
CA ALA A 475 -11.94 -12.48 21.13
C ALA A 475 -11.72 -11.48 19.95
N PRO A 476 -12.67 -10.59 19.72
CA PRO A 476 -12.50 -9.56 18.70
C PRO A 476 -11.41 -8.58 19.16
N THR A 477 -10.41 -8.36 18.31
CA THR A 477 -9.40 -7.32 18.52
C THR A 477 -9.62 -6.23 17.46
N TRP A 478 -9.24 -5.00 17.75
CA TRP A 478 -9.43 -3.87 16.84
C TRP A 478 -8.63 -4.03 15.52
N TRP A 479 -7.58 -4.87 15.50
CA TRP A 479 -6.75 -5.13 14.30
C TRP A 479 -7.07 -6.46 13.61
N ARG A 480 -8.15 -7.16 14.00
CA ARG A 480 -8.56 -8.41 13.35
C ARG A 480 -8.88 -8.16 11.88
N PRO A 481 -8.45 -9.03 10.97
CA PRO A 481 -8.79 -8.92 9.55
C PRO A 481 -10.29 -8.73 9.30
N LEU A 482 -10.68 -7.76 8.47
CA LEU A 482 -12.08 -7.51 8.14
C LEU A 482 -12.74 -8.68 7.40
N CYS A 483 -11.94 -9.46 6.65
CA CYS A 483 -12.43 -10.65 5.94
C CYS A 483 -12.59 -11.88 6.84
N TRP A 484 -12.43 -11.77 8.17
CA TRP A 484 -12.37 -12.89 9.09
C TRP A 484 -13.55 -13.87 8.96
N ASP A 485 -14.78 -13.36 9.00
CA ASP A 485 -15.98 -14.19 8.97
C ASP A 485 -16.24 -14.77 7.57
N ALA A 486 -15.96 -13.99 6.53
CA ALA A 486 -16.04 -14.46 5.15
C ALA A 486 -14.99 -15.54 4.85
N GLN A 487 -13.77 -15.39 5.40
CA GLN A 487 -12.74 -16.41 5.25
C GLN A 487 -13.13 -17.70 5.99
N ASP A 488 -13.74 -17.61 7.18
CA ASP A 488 -14.23 -18.81 7.90
C ASP A 488 -15.21 -19.61 7.05
N GLN A 489 -16.16 -18.93 6.43
CA GLN A 489 -17.12 -19.56 5.52
C GLN A 489 -16.44 -20.16 4.29
N ALA A 490 -15.48 -19.45 3.70
CA ALA A 490 -14.70 -19.93 2.57
C ALA A 490 -13.86 -21.16 2.94
N GLU A 491 -13.21 -21.17 4.11
CA GLU A 491 -12.46 -22.33 4.62
C GLU A 491 -13.37 -23.54 4.82
N ALA A 492 -14.55 -23.34 5.41
CA ALA A 492 -15.53 -24.43 5.57
C ALA A 492 -16.00 -24.99 4.21
N ALA A 493 -16.22 -24.10 3.22
CA ALA A 493 -16.57 -24.52 1.85
C ALA A 493 -15.43 -25.29 1.16
N ILE A 494 -14.19 -24.82 1.30
CA ILE A 494 -13.00 -25.49 0.76
C ILE A 494 -12.83 -26.88 1.39
N VAL A 495 -12.92 -26.97 2.71
CA VAL A 495 -12.79 -28.25 3.44
C VAL A 495 -13.90 -29.24 3.00
N ARG A 496 -15.15 -28.78 2.94
CA ARG A 496 -16.28 -29.60 2.50
C ARG A 496 -16.08 -30.12 1.08
N ARG A 497 -15.58 -29.28 0.18
CA ARG A 497 -15.49 -29.58 -1.24
C ARG A 497 -14.21 -30.28 -1.65
N PHE A 498 -13.07 -29.88 -1.11
CA PHE A 498 -11.72 -30.30 -1.52
C PHE A 498 -10.91 -30.97 -0.43
N GLY A 499 -11.39 -30.95 0.81
CA GLY A 499 -10.73 -31.54 1.97
C GLY A 499 -9.75 -30.61 2.69
N ALA A 500 -9.48 -30.91 3.96
CA ALA A 500 -8.60 -30.12 4.83
C ALA A 500 -7.15 -30.03 4.32
N ALA A 501 -6.67 -31.08 3.62
CA ALA A 501 -5.33 -31.07 3.03
C ALA A 501 -5.17 -29.96 1.97
N THR A 502 -6.21 -29.69 1.19
CA THR A 502 -6.21 -28.59 0.21
C THR A 502 -6.15 -27.24 0.93
N LEU A 503 -6.96 -27.02 1.97
CA LEU A 503 -6.92 -25.79 2.74
C LEU A 503 -5.53 -25.53 3.35
N ALA A 504 -4.86 -26.57 3.83
CA ALA A 504 -3.54 -26.46 4.43
C ALA A 504 -2.46 -25.93 3.46
N THR A 505 -2.67 -25.96 2.15
CA THR A 505 -1.73 -25.43 1.15
C THR A 505 -1.86 -23.94 0.94
N PHE A 506 -3.00 -23.30 1.28
CA PHE A 506 -3.28 -21.90 0.95
C PHE A 506 -2.27 -20.93 1.53
N GLY A 507 -1.94 -21.04 2.82
CA GLY A 507 -0.97 -20.17 3.47
C GLY A 507 0.42 -20.27 2.83
N PRO A 508 1.06 -21.46 2.77
CA PRO A 508 2.37 -21.62 2.12
C PRO A 508 2.39 -21.22 0.64
N GLU A 509 1.38 -21.61 -0.13
CA GLU A 509 1.32 -21.32 -1.57
C GLU A 509 1.10 -19.85 -1.87
N SER A 510 0.22 -19.16 -1.12
CA SER A 510 0.02 -17.71 -1.28
C SER A 510 1.29 -16.92 -0.94
N ARG A 511 2.03 -17.32 0.09
CA ARG A 511 3.33 -16.71 0.41
C ARG A 511 4.36 -16.95 -0.69
N ALA A 512 4.43 -18.16 -1.22
CA ALA A 512 5.33 -18.49 -2.33
C ALA A 512 4.96 -17.73 -3.60
N PHE A 513 3.67 -17.60 -3.91
CA PHE A 513 3.16 -16.82 -5.02
C PHE A 513 3.48 -15.33 -4.87
N ALA A 514 3.23 -14.75 -3.70
CA ALA A 514 3.54 -13.35 -3.40
C ALA A 514 5.03 -13.04 -3.56
N LEU A 515 5.92 -13.93 -3.11
CA LEU A 515 7.37 -13.74 -3.25
C LEU A 515 7.81 -13.83 -4.72
N ARG A 516 7.28 -14.80 -5.51
CA ARG A 516 7.56 -14.90 -6.95
C ARG A 516 7.15 -13.64 -7.71
N ASN A 517 5.97 -13.08 -7.38
CA ASN A 517 5.47 -11.84 -7.96
C ASN A 517 6.41 -10.67 -7.68
N ARG A 518 6.76 -10.45 -6.42
CA ARG A 518 7.68 -9.38 -6.01
C ARG A 518 9.05 -9.51 -6.66
N LYS A 519 9.58 -10.73 -6.72
CA LYS A 519 10.85 -11.01 -7.39
C LYS A 519 10.79 -10.66 -8.87
N PHE A 520 9.79 -11.14 -9.59
CA PHE A 520 9.60 -10.87 -11.02
C PHE A 520 9.47 -9.36 -11.29
N GLN A 521 8.65 -8.66 -10.54
CA GLN A 521 8.44 -7.22 -10.70
C GLN A 521 9.73 -6.44 -10.41
N SER A 522 10.47 -6.82 -9.36
CA SER A 522 11.78 -6.22 -9.05
C SER A 522 12.80 -6.44 -10.15
N GLU A 523 12.87 -7.65 -10.72
CA GLU A 523 13.76 -7.97 -11.84
C GLU A 523 13.40 -7.14 -13.07
N ARG A 524 12.10 -7.01 -13.41
CA ARG A 524 11.66 -6.18 -14.54
C ARG A 524 12.00 -4.70 -14.35
N LEU A 525 11.75 -4.15 -13.16
CA LEU A 525 12.15 -2.78 -12.83
C LEU A 525 13.65 -2.56 -13.02
N ARG A 526 14.47 -3.49 -12.50
CA ARG A 526 15.94 -3.42 -12.62
C ARG A 526 16.43 -3.52 -14.07
N LEU A 527 15.72 -4.22 -14.95
CA LEU A 527 16.08 -4.36 -16.35
C LEU A 527 15.51 -3.23 -17.22
N ASP A 528 14.29 -2.84 -17.00
CA ASP A 528 13.55 -1.92 -17.87
C ASP A 528 13.82 -0.44 -17.52
N ILE A 529 13.90 -0.10 -16.22
CA ILE A 529 14.25 1.26 -15.75
C ILE A 529 15.27 1.12 -14.61
N PRO A 530 16.54 0.84 -14.91
CA PRO A 530 17.55 0.49 -13.89
C PRO A 530 17.80 1.59 -12.86
N GLU A 531 17.55 2.83 -13.21
CA GLU A 531 17.69 3.98 -12.32
C GLU A 531 16.48 4.21 -11.40
N ALA A 532 15.31 3.62 -11.70
CA ALA A 532 14.11 3.81 -10.90
C ALA A 532 14.25 3.18 -9.51
N GLY A 533 13.73 3.92 -8.51
CA GLY A 533 13.53 3.40 -7.17
C GLY A 533 12.16 2.76 -7.01
N TYR A 534 11.99 1.95 -5.97
CA TYR A 534 10.70 1.35 -5.64
C TYR A 534 10.54 1.12 -4.13
N VAL A 535 9.28 1.14 -3.68
CA VAL A 535 8.90 0.89 -2.29
C VAL A 535 7.89 -0.25 -2.25
N VAL A 536 8.25 -1.32 -1.55
CA VAL A 536 7.36 -2.48 -1.36
C VAL A 536 6.22 -2.12 -0.40
N SER A 537 5.01 -2.26 -0.83
CA SER A 537 3.81 -2.14 -0.01
C SER A 537 3.43 -3.52 0.52
N VAL A 538 3.45 -3.76 1.85
CA VAL A 538 3.78 -2.88 2.96
C VAL A 538 4.62 -3.63 4.00
N ALA A 539 5.00 -2.97 5.09
CA ALA A 539 5.76 -3.59 6.18
C ALA A 539 4.96 -4.69 6.90
N ARG A 540 3.71 -4.45 7.25
CA ARG A 540 2.86 -5.36 8.04
C ARG A 540 1.45 -5.44 7.45
N ASP A 541 0.81 -6.60 7.58
CA ASP A 541 -0.60 -6.78 7.30
C ASP A 541 -1.46 -5.85 8.16
N PHE A 542 -2.60 -5.45 7.61
CA PHE A 542 -3.56 -4.59 8.29
C PHE A 542 -5.00 -5.07 8.01
N PRO A 543 -6.01 -4.59 8.74
CA PRO A 543 -7.35 -5.17 8.69
C PRO A 543 -7.97 -5.32 7.29
N LYS A 544 -7.57 -4.47 6.34
CA LYS A 544 -8.12 -4.48 4.97
C LYS A 544 -7.34 -5.35 3.98
N ALA A 545 -6.02 -5.58 4.17
CA ALA A 545 -5.19 -6.32 3.21
C ALA A 545 -4.02 -7.08 3.85
N ARG A 546 -3.63 -8.21 3.24
CA ARG A 546 -2.56 -9.14 3.71
C ARG A 546 -1.31 -9.03 2.86
N MET A 547 -0.93 -7.84 2.47
CA MET A 547 0.22 -7.58 1.60
C MET A 547 1.52 -7.24 2.34
N GLY A 548 1.54 -7.37 3.67
CA GLY A 548 2.71 -7.09 4.51
C GLY A 548 3.88 -8.04 4.31
N LEU A 549 5.09 -7.57 4.65
CA LEU A 549 6.25 -8.43 4.86
C LEU A 549 6.12 -9.22 6.17
N ASP A 550 5.43 -8.63 7.14
CA ASP A 550 5.02 -9.26 8.37
C ASP A 550 3.51 -9.55 8.34
N ASP A 551 3.09 -10.61 9.01
CA ASP A 551 1.68 -10.99 9.11
C ASP A 551 0.90 -10.10 10.12
N ASP A 552 -0.41 -10.37 10.26
CA ASP A 552 -1.28 -9.65 11.20
C ASP A 552 -0.81 -9.75 12.67
N LEU A 553 -0.04 -10.78 13.02
CA LEU A 553 0.56 -10.97 14.34
C LEU A 553 1.94 -10.31 14.50
N GLY A 554 2.45 -9.65 13.45
CA GLY A 554 3.78 -9.05 13.40
C GLY A 554 4.91 -10.05 13.23
N ARG A 555 4.62 -11.30 12.79
CA ARG A 555 5.62 -12.31 12.49
C ARG A 555 6.09 -12.19 11.05
N PRO A 556 7.40 -12.33 10.78
CA PRO A 556 7.91 -12.33 9.40
C PRO A 556 7.27 -13.44 8.56
N LYS A 557 6.76 -13.10 7.38
CA LYS A 557 6.28 -14.10 6.41
C LYS A 557 7.41 -14.77 5.65
N TRP A 558 8.54 -14.09 5.53
CA TRP A 558 9.75 -14.54 4.85
C TRP A 558 11.00 -14.21 5.67
N SER A 559 11.99 -15.08 5.57
CA SER A 559 13.32 -14.83 6.14
C SER A 559 14.16 -13.91 5.22
N ALA A 560 15.27 -13.39 5.73
CA ALA A 560 16.22 -12.65 4.90
C ALA A 560 16.81 -13.51 3.77
N SER A 561 16.95 -14.82 3.97
CA SER A 561 17.44 -15.74 2.93
C SER A 561 16.46 -15.92 1.77
N ASP A 562 15.16 -15.79 2.00
CA ASP A 562 14.16 -15.84 0.93
C ASP A 562 14.28 -14.62 0.00
N TRP A 563 14.88 -13.52 0.50
CA TRP A 563 15.19 -12.30 -0.24
C TRP A 563 16.65 -12.21 -0.67
N GLY A 564 17.42 -13.29 -0.57
CA GLY A 564 18.86 -13.30 -0.87
C GLY A 564 19.23 -12.94 -2.32
N TRP A 565 18.26 -12.85 -3.21
CA TRP A 565 18.38 -12.36 -4.58
C TRP A 565 18.31 -10.81 -4.68
N HIS A 566 17.84 -10.13 -3.64
CA HIS A 566 17.52 -8.69 -3.62
C HIS A 566 18.67 -7.88 -3.01
N GLY A 567 19.12 -6.83 -3.68
CA GLY A 567 20.20 -5.99 -3.17
C GLY A 567 20.73 -4.99 -4.21
N ASP A 568 21.87 -4.37 -3.92
CA ASP A 568 22.52 -3.42 -4.83
C ASP A 568 22.92 -4.08 -6.15
N THR A 569 23.43 -5.30 -6.06
CA THR A 569 23.78 -6.13 -7.21
C THR A 569 22.77 -7.27 -7.31
N MET A 570 22.07 -7.33 -8.41
CA MET A 570 21.07 -8.37 -8.69
C MET A 570 21.38 -9.13 -9.96
N LEU A 571 21.18 -10.44 -9.92
CA LEU A 571 21.08 -11.28 -11.10
C LEU A 571 19.60 -11.33 -11.51
N CYS A 572 19.28 -10.87 -12.73
CA CYS A 572 17.93 -10.77 -13.23
C CYS A 572 17.74 -11.65 -14.46
N LEU A 573 16.68 -12.44 -14.49
CA LEU A 573 16.31 -13.20 -15.69
C LEU A 573 15.77 -12.23 -16.74
N ASP A 574 16.38 -12.21 -17.92
CA ASP A 574 15.94 -11.38 -19.04
C ASP A 574 14.79 -12.09 -19.79
N ALA A 575 13.66 -12.20 -19.13
CA ALA A 575 12.48 -12.91 -19.60
C ALA A 575 11.19 -12.22 -19.13
N SER A 576 10.19 -12.19 -20.00
CA SER A 576 8.80 -11.96 -19.61
C SER A 576 8.27 -13.20 -18.86
N TRP A 577 6.98 -13.18 -18.47
CA TRP A 577 6.36 -14.39 -17.93
C TRP A 577 6.27 -15.50 -18.97
N ASP A 578 5.99 -15.18 -20.26
CA ASP A 578 5.83 -16.14 -21.35
C ASP A 578 7.14 -16.87 -21.63
N ASP A 579 8.27 -16.14 -21.65
CA ASP A 579 9.60 -16.68 -21.89
C ASP A 579 10.08 -17.65 -20.79
N ARG A 580 9.33 -17.78 -19.70
CA ARG A 580 9.58 -18.78 -18.64
C ARG A 580 9.11 -20.17 -19.02
N SER A 581 8.47 -20.30 -20.18
CA SER A 581 8.18 -21.56 -20.83
C SER A 581 9.00 -21.68 -22.12
N VAL A 582 9.83 -22.72 -22.23
CA VAL A 582 10.79 -22.90 -23.30
C VAL A 582 10.36 -24.06 -24.18
N PRO A 583 10.06 -23.85 -25.47
CA PRO A 583 9.72 -24.92 -26.39
C PRO A 583 10.92 -25.84 -26.63
N ALA A 584 10.66 -27.07 -27.06
CA ALA A 584 11.70 -28.04 -27.39
C ALA A 584 12.68 -27.46 -28.45
N GLY A 585 13.97 -27.59 -28.20
CA GLY A 585 15.04 -26.98 -28.98
C GLY A 585 15.27 -25.50 -28.72
N GLY A 586 14.44 -24.82 -27.92
CA GLY A 586 14.61 -23.41 -27.54
C GLY A 586 15.71 -23.22 -26.51
N ALA A 587 16.45 -22.10 -26.62
CA ALA A 587 17.41 -21.67 -25.61
C ALA A 587 16.68 -21.19 -24.34
N LEU A 588 17.25 -21.47 -23.16
CA LEU A 588 16.75 -20.88 -21.92
C LEU A 588 17.06 -19.37 -21.90
N PRO A 589 16.18 -18.54 -21.26
CA PRO A 589 16.38 -17.10 -21.19
C PRO A 589 17.74 -16.72 -20.59
N SER A 590 18.34 -15.67 -21.12
CA SER A 590 19.60 -15.12 -20.62
C SER A 590 19.42 -14.46 -19.25
N VAL A 591 20.54 -14.25 -18.56
CA VAL A 591 20.59 -13.52 -17.30
C VAL A 591 21.39 -12.26 -17.50
N ARG A 592 21.00 -11.18 -16.84
CA ARG A 592 21.72 -9.91 -16.82
C ARG A 592 22.06 -9.54 -15.38
N VAL A 593 23.15 -8.81 -15.20
CA VAL A 593 23.57 -8.28 -13.90
C VAL A 593 23.20 -6.82 -13.83
N ALA A 594 22.37 -6.45 -12.89
CA ALA A 594 22.08 -5.05 -12.55
C ALA A 594 22.91 -4.67 -11.33
N HIS A 595 23.67 -3.56 -11.42
CA HIS A 595 24.63 -3.13 -10.39
C HIS A 595 24.40 -1.66 -10.03
N ALA A 596 24.12 -1.38 -8.76
CA ALA A 596 23.85 -0.05 -8.22
C ALA A 596 24.45 0.11 -6.80
N GLY A 597 24.42 1.34 -6.27
CA GLY A 597 24.70 1.60 -4.85
C GLY A 597 26.16 1.60 -4.42
N THR A 598 27.11 1.53 -5.35
CA THR A 598 28.55 1.55 -5.04
C THR A 598 29.33 2.46 -6.00
N LEU A 599 30.45 3.03 -5.53
CA LEU A 599 31.37 3.84 -6.34
C LEU A 599 32.32 2.99 -7.22
N GLN A 600 32.31 1.66 -7.05
CA GLN A 600 33.20 0.76 -7.74
C GLN A 600 32.47 -0.02 -8.84
N PRO A 601 32.98 -0.08 -10.06
CA PRO A 601 32.48 -0.98 -11.08
C PRO A 601 32.58 -2.44 -10.62
N LEU A 602 31.59 -3.24 -11.03
CA LEU A 602 31.65 -4.67 -10.83
C LEU A 602 32.55 -5.33 -11.86
N ALA A 603 33.47 -6.17 -11.40
CA ALA A 603 34.28 -7.09 -12.23
C ALA A 603 34.22 -8.48 -11.59
N GLY A 604 33.89 -9.49 -12.39
CA GLY A 604 33.71 -10.85 -11.89
C GLY A 604 33.30 -11.84 -12.94
N SER A 605 32.70 -12.93 -12.50
CA SER A 605 32.13 -13.95 -13.38
C SER A 605 30.82 -14.49 -12.78
N VAL A 606 29.89 -14.87 -13.66
CA VAL A 606 28.66 -15.56 -13.28
C VAL A 606 28.77 -17.01 -13.66
N ARG A 607 28.56 -17.88 -12.67
CA ARG A 607 28.51 -19.33 -12.84
C ARG A 607 27.06 -19.76 -12.94
N PHE A 608 26.71 -20.49 -14.00
CA PHE A 608 25.37 -21.02 -14.28
C PHE A 608 25.36 -22.53 -14.22
N TRP A 609 24.28 -23.13 -13.69
CA TRP A 609 24.05 -24.57 -13.73
C TRP A 609 22.53 -24.85 -13.69
N LEU A 610 22.15 -26.06 -14.11
CA LEU A 610 20.76 -26.53 -14.06
C LEU A 610 20.57 -27.55 -12.93
N ASP A 611 19.48 -27.40 -12.19
CA ASP A 611 19.10 -28.29 -11.09
C ASP A 611 20.28 -28.54 -10.13
N GLU A 612 20.66 -29.78 -9.88
CA GLU A 612 21.79 -30.13 -9.02
C GLU A 612 23.11 -30.35 -9.80
N ASP A 613 23.10 -30.15 -11.14
CA ASP A 613 24.25 -30.44 -12.02
C ASP A 613 25.30 -29.33 -12.02
N GLN A 614 25.97 -29.18 -10.90
CA GLN A 614 27.07 -28.22 -10.78
C GLN A 614 28.33 -28.61 -11.54
N ALA A 615 28.48 -29.90 -11.94
CA ALA A 615 29.65 -30.39 -12.68
C ALA A 615 29.69 -29.84 -14.10
N ASN A 616 28.54 -29.62 -14.73
CA ASN A 616 28.41 -29.02 -16.05
C ASN A 616 28.15 -27.51 -16.03
N ALA A 617 28.54 -26.82 -14.96
CA ALA A 617 28.35 -25.39 -14.84
C ALA A 617 29.14 -24.61 -15.92
N VAL A 618 28.49 -23.54 -16.41
CA VAL A 618 29.07 -22.59 -17.37
C VAL A 618 29.50 -21.34 -16.64
N VAL A 619 30.68 -20.84 -16.89
CA VAL A 619 31.21 -19.59 -16.28
C VAL A 619 31.33 -18.52 -17.35
N VAL A 620 30.70 -17.36 -17.13
CA VAL A 620 30.70 -16.23 -18.06
C VAL A 620 31.29 -15.00 -17.36
N PRO A 621 32.38 -14.40 -17.88
CA PRO A 621 32.94 -13.17 -17.32
C PRO A 621 31.96 -12.00 -17.49
N VAL A 622 31.97 -11.07 -16.54
CA VAL A 622 31.11 -9.90 -16.56
C VAL A 622 31.80 -8.69 -15.98
N THR A 623 31.59 -7.55 -16.60
CA THR A 623 31.95 -6.22 -16.08
C THR A 623 30.74 -5.31 -16.21
N VAL A 624 30.39 -4.59 -15.14
CA VAL A 624 29.21 -3.70 -15.11
C VAL A 624 29.63 -2.39 -14.46
N ALA A 625 29.36 -1.29 -15.11
CA ALA A 625 29.54 0.04 -14.53
C ALA A 625 28.51 0.27 -13.40
N VAL A 626 28.82 1.20 -12.50
CA VAL A 626 27.89 1.61 -11.44
C VAL A 626 26.62 2.22 -12.05
N GLY A 627 25.46 1.84 -11.54
CA GLY A 627 24.16 2.28 -12.05
C GLY A 627 23.80 1.71 -13.42
N ALA A 628 24.42 0.61 -13.84
CA ALA A 628 24.20 0.01 -15.16
C ALA A 628 23.70 -1.44 -15.08
N VAL A 629 23.26 -1.96 -16.21
CA VAL A 629 22.88 -3.35 -16.45
C VAL A 629 23.82 -3.95 -17.49
N SER A 630 24.28 -5.18 -17.28
CA SER A 630 25.15 -5.88 -18.23
C SER A 630 24.44 -6.17 -19.56
N ALA A 631 25.19 -6.49 -20.59
CA ALA A 631 24.67 -7.23 -21.74
C ALA A 631 24.12 -8.60 -21.27
N PRO A 632 23.21 -9.23 -22.04
CA PRO A 632 22.74 -10.58 -21.77
C PRO A 632 23.90 -11.59 -21.68
N LEU A 633 23.95 -12.38 -20.62
CA LEU A 633 24.97 -13.40 -20.39
C LEU A 633 24.49 -14.73 -20.98
N ALA A 634 25.19 -15.21 -22.01
CA ALA A 634 24.84 -16.43 -22.69
C ALA A 634 25.43 -17.66 -21.97
N HIS A 635 24.57 -18.47 -21.35
CA HIS A 635 24.95 -19.70 -20.64
C HIS A 635 24.83 -20.99 -21.48
N ARG A 636 24.29 -20.93 -22.70
CA ARG A 636 24.18 -22.02 -23.67
C ARG A 636 23.27 -23.19 -23.26
N PHE A 637 22.48 -23.07 -22.19
CA PHE A 637 21.48 -24.07 -21.84
C PHE A 637 20.26 -23.93 -22.74
N ALA A 638 19.68 -25.08 -23.10
CA ALA A 638 18.50 -25.16 -23.96
C ALA A 638 17.61 -26.33 -23.52
N ASN A 639 16.32 -26.26 -23.88
CA ASN A 639 15.42 -27.37 -23.74
C ASN A 639 15.80 -28.47 -24.77
N ALA A 640 16.35 -29.57 -24.33
CA ALA A 640 16.76 -30.65 -25.20
C ALA A 640 15.59 -31.36 -25.94
N GLY A 641 14.35 -31.13 -25.59
CA GLY A 641 13.15 -31.60 -26.25
C GLY A 641 12.86 -33.10 -26.13
N SER A 642 13.69 -33.87 -25.42
CA SER A 642 13.65 -35.32 -25.37
C SER A 642 12.74 -35.92 -24.29
N ARG A 643 12.17 -35.09 -23.41
CA ARG A 643 11.32 -35.52 -22.28
C ARG A 643 9.96 -34.84 -22.35
N GLY A 644 8.97 -35.40 -21.70
CA GLY A 644 7.68 -34.74 -21.52
C GLY A 644 7.81 -33.39 -20.83
N LEU A 645 6.70 -32.71 -20.60
CA LEU A 645 6.67 -31.47 -19.84
C LEU A 645 7.41 -31.64 -18.50
N HIS A 646 8.39 -30.79 -18.24
CA HIS A 646 9.15 -30.84 -16.98
C HIS A 646 9.66 -29.45 -16.62
N ARG A 647 9.93 -29.24 -15.35
CA ARG A 647 10.51 -28.03 -14.82
C ARG A 647 12.01 -28.20 -14.65
N VAL A 648 12.79 -27.17 -14.99
CA VAL A 648 14.22 -27.08 -14.72
C VAL A 648 14.48 -25.84 -13.86
N ARG A 649 15.48 -25.90 -12.99
CA ARG A 649 15.91 -24.76 -12.21
C ARG A 649 17.24 -24.26 -12.75
N LEU A 650 17.21 -23.03 -13.29
CA LEU A 650 18.43 -22.32 -13.67
C LEU A 650 18.98 -21.59 -12.45
N HIS A 651 20.21 -21.93 -12.05
CA HIS A 651 20.93 -21.24 -10.99
C HIS A 651 21.96 -20.28 -11.58
N ALA A 652 22.19 -19.17 -10.89
CA ALA A 652 23.24 -18.22 -11.22
C ALA A 652 23.93 -17.71 -9.95
N GLU A 653 25.26 -17.69 -9.95
CA GLU A 653 26.10 -17.21 -8.85
C GLU A 653 27.19 -16.28 -9.40
N LEU A 654 27.15 -15.03 -8.95
CA LEU A 654 28.16 -14.03 -9.25
C LEU A 654 29.27 -14.07 -8.19
N THR A 655 30.51 -14.11 -8.65
CA THR A 655 31.71 -13.99 -7.81
C THR A 655 32.68 -12.96 -8.40
N GLY A 656 33.44 -12.27 -7.54
CA GLY A 656 34.34 -11.23 -7.95
C GLY A 656 34.38 -10.07 -6.95
N SER A 657 34.42 -8.84 -7.44
CA SER A 657 34.36 -7.65 -6.58
C SER A 657 33.04 -7.55 -5.76
N HIS A 658 31.99 -8.19 -6.25
CA HIS A 658 30.68 -8.31 -5.60
C HIS A 658 30.16 -9.73 -5.73
N THR A 659 29.26 -10.11 -4.83
CA THR A 659 28.61 -11.43 -4.85
C THR A 659 27.11 -11.27 -4.95
N ALA A 660 26.46 -12.14 -5.71
CA ALA A 660 25.00 -12.25 -5.79
C ALA A 660 24.61 -13.68 -6.18
N ARG A 661 23.46 -14.13 -5.73
CA ARG A 661 22.92 -15.44 -6.10
C ARG A 661 21.46 -15.31 -6.47
N ASN A 662 21.05 -16.08 -7.46
CA ASN A 662 19.65 -16.19 -7.84
C ASN A 662 19.35 -17.55 -8.48
N HIS A 663 18.07 -17.89 -8.60
CA HIS A 663 17.62 -19.04 -9.35
C HIS A 663 16.21 -18.80 -9.90
N TRP A 664 15.85 -19.50 -10.97
CA TRP A 664 14.54 -19.42 -11.60
C TRP A 664 14.07 -20.80 -12.01
N ASP A 665 12.82 -21.10 -11.74
CA ASP A 665 12.13 -22.27 -12.26
C ASP A 665 11.58 -21.94 -13.66
N LEU A 666 11.88 -22.80 -14.63
CA LEU A 666 11.51 -22.65 -16.03
C LEU A 666 10.84 -23.95 -16.50
N TRP A 667 9.83 -23.82 -17.34
CA TRP A 667 9.12 -24.96 -17.87
C TRP A 667 9.62 -25.32 -19.26
N CYS A 668 10.07 -26.55 -19.43
CA CYS A 668 10.46 -27.12 -20.72
C CYS A 668 9.24 -27.79 -21.35
N VAL A 669 8.71 -27.19 -22.42
CA VAL A 669 7.57 -27.71 -23.17
C VAL A 669 8.07 -28.71 -24.22
N PRO A 670 7.52 -29.95 -24.29
CA PRO A 670 7.97 -30.97 -25.23
C PRO A 670 7.58 -30.67 -26.67
N HIS A 671 8.21 -31.31 -27.63
CA HIS A 671 7.67 -31.45 -28.98
C HIS A 671 6.35 -32.23 -28.94
N TRP A 672 5.32 -31.63 -29.50
CA TRP A 672 4.03 -32.30 -29.62
C TRP A 672 3.88 -33.02 -30.95
N HIS A 673 3.52 -34.25 -30.88
CA HIS A 673 2.88 -34.92 -32.02
C HIS A 673 1.37 -34.79 -31.78
N TYR A 674 0.71 -34.03 -32.64
CA TYR A 674 -0.74 -33.83 -32.53
C TYR A 674 -1.43 -35.23 -32.61
N VAL A 675 -2.07 -35.61 -31.56
CA VAL A 675 -2.98 -36.76 -31.53
C VAL A 675 -4.37 -36.19 -31.76
N GLY A 676 -4.98 -36.53 -32.89
CA GLY A 676 -6.35 -36.13 -33.15
C GLY A 676 -7.30 -36.69 -32.08
N THR A 677 -8.11 -35.80 -31.52
CA THR A 677 -9.16 -36.12 -30.55
C THR A 677 -10.54 -35.96 -31.18
N SER A 678 -11.55 -36.61 -30.63
CA SER A 678 -12.96 -36.36 -30.99
C SER A 678 -13.55 -35.17 -30.23
N THR A 679 -12.77 -34.53 -29.37
CA THR A 679 -13.16 -33.40 -28.57
C THR A 679 -13.50 -32.20 -29.44
N ARG A 680 -14.69 -31.66 -29.27
CA ARG A 680 -15.12 -30.42 -29.93
C ARG A 680 -14.60 -29.19 -29.16
N ILE A 681 -13.85 -28.36 -29.84
CA ILE A 681 -13.39 -27.08 -29.30
C ILE A 681 -14.39 -26.02 -29.78
N VAL A 682 -14.99 -25.34 -28.83
CA VAL A 682 -16.03 -24.30 -29.11
C VAL A 682 -15.76 -23.05 -28.26
N ASP A 683 -16.26 -21.95 -28.70
CA ASP A 683 -16.15 -20.66 -28.00
C ASP A 683 -17.43 -20.26 -27.27
N ARG A 684 -18.53 -21.00 -27.48
CA ARG A 684 -19.84 -20.76 -26.84
C ARG A 684 -20.67 -22.03 -26.78
N LEU A 685 -21.57 -22.09 -25.81
CA LEU A 685 -22.62 -23.09 -25.76
C LEU A 685 -23.79 -22.67 -26.64
N THR A 686 -24.48 -23.66 -27.21
CA THR A 686 -25.77 -23.52 -27.90
C THR A 686 -26.73 -24.59 -27.39
N PRO A 687 -28.05 -24.44 -27.58
CA PRO A 687 -29.00 -25.49 -27.24
C PRO A 687 -28.71 -26.85 -27.92
N GLU A 688 -28.32 -26.80 -29.19
CA GLU A 688 -27.95 -28.00 -29.96
C GLU A 688 -26.70 -28.66 -29.40
N LEU A 689 -25.71 -27.89 -28.99
CA LEU A 689 -24.50 -28.40 -28.37
C LEU A 689 -24.76 -29.04 -27.01
N LEU A 690 -25.74 -28.54 -26.25
CA LEU A 690 -26.21 -29.22 -25.03
C LEU A 690 -26.84 -30.55 -25.32
N ASP A 691 -27.63 -30.69 -26.40
CA ASP A 691 -28.21 -31.98 -26.86
C ASP A 691 -27.12 -32.97 -27.24
N GLU A 692 -26.09 -32.50 -27.95
CA GLU A 692 -24.95 -33.35 -28.29
C GLU A 692 -24.16 -33.79 -27.04
N LEU A 693 -23.97 -32.88 -26.07
CA LEU A 693 -23.35 -33.21 -24.78
C LEU A 693 -24.17 -34.26 -24.03
N GLU A 694 -25.49 -34.08 -23.93
CA GLU A 694 -26.37 -35.11 -23.30
C GLU A 694 -26.30 -36.46 -24.01
N ALA A 695 -26.11 -36.47 -25.34
CA ALA A 695 -25.95 -37.69 -26.14
C ALA A 695 -24.56 -38.34 -25.99
N GLY A 696 -23.54 -37.63 -25.53
CA GLY A 696 -22.20 -38.20 -25.26
C GLY A 696 -21.01 -37.43 -25.85
N ALA A 697 -21.21 -36.25 -26.40
CA ALA A 697 -20.12 -35.44 -26.94
C ALA A 697 -19.12 -35.03 -25.84
N ARG A 698 -17.88 -34.81 -26.26
CA ARG A 698 -16.81 -34.22 -25.43
C ARG A 698 -16.55 -32.80 -25.92
N VAL A 699 -16.65 -31.82 -25.03
CA VAL A 699 -16.59 -30.40 -25.38
C VAL A 699 -15.58 -29.68 -24.51
N LEU A 700 -14.63 -29.01 -25.14
CA LEU A 700 -13.77 -27.99 -24.53
C LEU A 700 -14.32 -26.61 -24.89
N LEU A 701 -14.92 -25.95 -23.93
CA LEU A 701 -15.46 -24.60 -24.07
C LEU A 701 -14.38 -23.58 -23.73
N LEU A 702 -13.87 -22.88 -24.73
CA LEU A 702 -12.96 -21.74 -24.57
C LEU A 702 -13.82 -20.46 -24.48
N ALA A 703 -14.31 -20.17 -23.29
CA ALA A 703 -15.28 -19.08 -23.09
C ALA A 703 -14.68 -17.68 -23.31
N GLY A 704 -13.37 -17.51 -23.11
CA GLY A 704 -12.61 -16.29 -23.48
C GLY A 704 -13.10 -15.01 -22.84
N ASP A 705 -12.71 -13.87 -23.41
CA ASP A 705 -13.11 -12.54 -22.97
C ASP A 705 -14.47 -12.15 -23.60
N ARG A 706 -15.55 -12.74 -23.12
CA ARG A 706 -16.90 -12.43 -23.61
C ARG A 706 -17.63 -11.45 -22.71
N SER A 707 -18.45 -10.58 -23.30
CA SER A 707 -19.36 -9.70 -22.57
C SER A 707 -20.28 -10.55 -21.70
N GLY A 708 -20.38 -10.22 -20.40
CA GLY A 708 -21.23 -10.93 -19.44
C GLY A 708 -20.52 -11.97 -18.58
N SER A 709 -19.26 -12.33 -18.83
CA SER A 709 -18.50 -13.14 -17.86
C SER A 709 -18.04 -12.27 -16.69
N PRO A 710 -18.15 -12.76 -15.44
CA PRO A 710 -17.64 -12.03 -14.30
C PRO A 710 -16.15 -11.71 -14.45
N ARG A 711 -15.75 -10.52 -14.07
CA ARG A 711 -14.33 -10.15 -13.96
C ARG A 711 -13.89 -10.41 -12.53
N THR A 712 -12.61 -10.79 -12.37
CA THR A 712 -11.93 -10.57 -11.11
C THR A 712 -11.84 -9.07 -10.93
N GLU A 713 -12.38 -8.57 -9.85
CA GLU A 713 -12.37 -7.13 -9.60
C GLU A 713 -10.93 -6.69 -9.29
N GLY A 714 -10.34 -5.97 -10.23
CA GLY A 714 -9.04 -5.36 -10.05
C GLY A 714 -9.19 -4.09 -9.24
N LEU A 715 -9.07 -4.19 -7.92
CA LEU A 715 -8.80 -3.03 -7.11
C LEU A 715 -7.29 -2.71 -7.16
N TRP A 716 -6.91 -1.64 -6.50
CA TRP A 716 -5.52 -1.13 -6.48
C TRP A 716 -4.52 -2.06 -5.76
N PHE A 717 -4.96 -3.05 -5.00
CA PHE A 717 -4.11 -4.13 -4.48
C PHE A 717 -4.10 -5.34 -5.40
N LEU A 718 -3.01 -6.10 -5.42
CA LEU A 718 -3.06 -7.48 -5.89
C LEU A 718 -3.74 -8.32 -4.80
N ARG A 719 -4.83 -8.98 -5.14
CA ARG A 719 -5.67 -9.67 -4.18
C ARG A 719 -5.83 -11.11 -4.52
N GLY A 720 -5.61 -11.90 -3.50
CA GLY A 720 -5.74 -13.32 -3.62
C GLY A 720 -4.66 -13.97 -4.45
N ALA A 721 -4.88 -15.24 -4.77
CA ALA A 721 -3.99 -16.04 -5.57
C ALA A 721 -4.74 -17.17 -6.27
N PRO A 722 -4.22 -17.71 -7.39
CA PRO A 722 -4.70 -18.95 -7.96
C PRO A 722 -4.41 -20.13 -7.03
N PHE A 723 -5.27 -21.12 -7.06
CA PHE A 723 -5.06 -22.42 -6.44
C PHE A 723 -5.60 -23.54 -7.33
N ALA A 724 -4.99 -24.69 -7.25
CA ALA A 724 -5.36 -25.85 -8.05
C ALA A 724 -5.85 -26.97 -7.10
N PRO A 725 -7.17 -27.12 -6.91
CA PRO A 725 -7.69 -28.19 -6.10
C PRO A 725 -7.37 -29.56 -6.75
N PRO A 726 -7.31 -30.66 -5.98
CA PRO A 726 -7.03 -31.99 -6.55
C PRO A 726 -8.00 -32.32 -7.69
N HIS A 727 -7.47 -32.50 -8.91
CA HIS A 727 -8.27 -32.77 -10.10
C HIS A 727 -7.58 -33.83 -10.98
N PRO A 728 -8.33 -34.78 -11.61
CA PRO A 728 -7.73 -35.82 -12.46
C PRO A 728 -6.93 -35.28 -13.64
N ALA A 729 -7.28 -34.11 -14.18
CA ALA A 729 -6.57 -33.46 -15.28
C ALA A 729 -5.14 -33.05 -14.91
N HIS A 730 -4.80 -32.97 -13.62
CA HIS A 730 -3.44 -32.64 -13.20
C HIS A 730 -2.41 -33.72 -13.48
N ARG A 731 -2.84 -34.93 -13.91
CA ARG A 731 -1.93 -35.92 -14.48
C ARG A 731 -1.28 -35.42 -15.79
N ASP A 732 -2.04 -34.70 -16.60
CA ASP A 732 -1.66 -34.26 -17.94
C ASP A 732 -1.28 -32.77 -17.98
N VAL A 733 -1.90 -31.98 -17.10
CA VAL A 733 -1.60 -30.54 -16.85
C VAL A 733 -1.21 -30.35 -15.38
N PRO A 734 0.08 -30.38 -15.03
CA PRO A 734 0.49 -30.27 -13.64
C PRO A 734 -0.03 -28.98 -12.96
N ALA A 735 -0.58 -29.11 -11.75
CA ALA A 735 -1.05 -27.98 -10.96
C ALA A 735 0.01 -26.87 -10.83
N GLN A 736 1.27 -27.25 -10.62
CA GLN A 736 2.38 -26.30 -10.49
C GLN A 736 2.61 -25.47 -11.76
N LEU A 737 2.34 -26.00 -12.95
CA LEU A 737 2.40 -25.23 -14.19
C LEU A 737 1.37 -24.10 -14.18
N LEU A 738 0.12 -24.45 -13.82
CA LEU A 738 -0.99 -23.50 -13.80
C LEU A 738 -0.83 -22.41 -12.73
N LEU A 739 -0.07 -22.69 -11.66
CA LEU A 739 0.21 -21.78 -10.56
C LEU A 739 1.50 -20.99 -10.74
N ASP A 740 2.24 -21.17 -11.85
CA ASP A 740 3.51 -20.50 -12.08
C ASP A 740 3.34 -19.26 -12.97
N LEU A 741 4.35 -18.37 -12.94
CA LEU A 741 4.37 -17.12 -13.68
C LEU A 741 4.14 -17.29 -15.18
N CYS A 742 4.61 -18.38 -15.79
CA CYS A 742 4.40 -18.65 -17.21
C CYS A 742 2.93 -18.84 -17.61
N SER A 743 2.04 -19.02 -16.65
CA SER A 743 0.59 -19.15 -16.89
C SER A 743 -0.16 -17.83 -16.77
N PHE A 744 0.47 -16.73 -16.36
CA PHE A 744 -0.20 -15.43 -16.21
C PHE A 744 -0.77 -14.90 -17.52
N ASP A 745 -0.10 -15.15 -18.65
CA ASP A 745 -0.63 -14.73 -19.96
C ASP A 745 -1.88 -15.53 -20.36
N LEU A 746 -2.10 -16.66 -19.73
CA LEU A 746 -3.32 -17.44 -19.94
C LEU A 746 -4.53 -16.83 -19.21
N GLU A 747 -4.32 -16.04 -18.18
CA GLU A 747 -5.40 -15.43 -17.42
C GLU A 747 -5.98 -14.23 -18.15
N THR A 748 -7.28 -14.25 -18.40
CA THR A 748 -8.00 -13.16 -19.09
C THR A 748 -8.53 -12.08 -18.14
N GLY A 749 -8.32 -12.22 -16.82
CA GLY A 749 -8.99 -11.41 -15.80
C GLY A 749 -10.49 -11.69 -15.69
N ARG A 750 -10.97 -12.81 -16.25
CA ARG A 750 -12.35 -13.26 -16.18
C ARG A 750 -12.44 -14.66 -15.60
N VAL A 751 -13.55 -14.95 -14.95
CA VAL A 751 -13.85 -16.23 -14.30
C VAL A 751 -15.13 -16.84 -14.84
N LEU A 752 -15.28 -18.13 -14.64
CA LEU A 752 -16.55 -18.79 -14.98
C LEU A 752 -17.67 -18.23 -14.11
N PRO A 753 -18.85 -17.92 -14.67
CA PRO A 753 -19.98 -17.49 -13.87
C PRO A 753 -20.40 -18.61 -12.90
N GLN A 754 -20.76 -18.26 -11.68
CA GLN A 754 -21.24 -19.25 -10.71
C GLN A 754 -22.62 -19.79 -11.09
N ALA A 755 -23.53 -18.92 -11.50
CA ALA A 755 -24.86 -19.34 -11.96
C ALA A 755 -24.86 -19.61 -13.47
N PRO A 756 -25.56 -20.66 -13.92
CA PRO A 756 -26.39 -21.61 -13.15
C PRO A 756 -25.62 -22.83 -12.64
N TRP A 757 -24.29 -22.91 -12.86
CA TRP A 757 -23.48 -24.11 -12.62
C TRP A 757 -23.25 -24.43 -11.13
N GLY A 758 -23.07 -23.39 -10.31
CA GLY A 758 -22.80 -23.52 -8.88
C GLY A 758 -21.64 -24.47 -8.56
N GLU A 759 -21.84 -25.30 -7.56
CA GLU A 759 -20.87 -26.33 -7.14
C GLU A 759 -20.88 -27.58 -8.04
N GLU A 760 -21.74 -27.64 -9.08
CA GLU A 760 -21.81 -28.75 -10.01
C GLU A 760 -20.64 -28.80 -11.02
N LEU A 761 -19.88 -27.69 -11.13
CA LEU A 761 -18.60 -27.69 -11.84
C LEU A 761 -17.45 -28.10 -10.90
N ASP A 762 -16.59 -29.02 -11.32
CA ASP A 762 -15.40 -29.46 -10.62
C ASP A 762 -14.19 -28.64 -11.08
N PRO A 763 -13.66 -27.67 -10.30
CA PRO A 763 -12.59 -26.82 -10.77
C PRO A 763 -11.24 -27.51 -10.78
N LEU A 764 -10.50 -27.36 -11.87
CA LEU A 764 -9.09 -27.74 -11.98
C LEU A 764 -8.15 -26.56 -11.71
N LEU A 765 -8.59 -25.33 -11.97
CA LEU A 765 -7.91 -24.10 -11.61
C LEU A 765 -8.93 -23.10 -11.08
N ALA A 766 -8.71 -22.63 -9.89
CA ALA A 766 -9.54 -21.68 -9.21
C ALA A 766 -8.71 -20.49 -8.70
N PHE A 767 -9.40 -19.49 -8.22
CA PHE A 767 -8.81 -18.26 -7.68
C PHE A 767 -9.59 -17.87 -6.43
N TRP A 768 -8.89 -17.56 -5.34
CA TRP A 768 -9.49 -16.89 -4.21
C TRP A 768 -9.17 -15.40 -4.29
N GLU A 769 -10.17 -14.59 -4.06
CA GLU A 769 -10.10 -13.15 -4.07
C GLU A 769 -10.49 -12.62 -2.71
N THR A 770 -9.61 -11.80 -2.12
CA THR A 770 -9.89 -10.99 -0.95
C THR A 770 -9.92 -9.53 -1.38
N HIS A 771 -10.67 -8.74 -0.65
CA HIS A 771 -10.82 -7.34 -0.94
C HIS A 771 -10.57 -6.51 0.33
N ASP A 772 -10.32 -5.21 0.21
CA ASP A 772 -10.33 -4.27 1.33
C ASP A 772 -11.71 -4.13 2.00
N ILE A 773 -12.71 -4.76 1.43
CA ILE A 773 -14.02 -5.05 2.02
C ILE A 773 -14.02 -6.46 2.66
N PRO A 774 -14.93 -6.74 3.60
CA PRO A 774 -14.96 -7.99 4.35
C PRO A 774 -15.48 -9.18 3.54
N GLU A 775 -14.95 -9.40 2.35
CA GLU A 775 -15.39 -10.50 1.45
C GLU A 775 -14.23 -11.44 1.10
N VAL A 776 -14.55 -12.71 0.95
CA VAL A 776 -13.70 -13.73 0.31
C VAL A 776 -14.53 -14.42 -0.76
N ARG A 777 -14.07 -14.32 -2.01
CA ARG A 777 -14.76 -14.91 -3.16
C ARG A 777 -13.92 -16.06 -3.73
N LEU A 778 -14.58 -17.15 -4.08
CA LEU A 778 -13.96 -18.29 -4.78
C LEU A 778 -14.44 -18.31 -6.22
N HIS A 779 -13.53 -18.26 -7.16
CA HIS A 779 -13.80 -18.26 -8.59
C HIS A 779 -13.16 -19.45 -9.27
N ALA A 780 -13.71 -19.91 -10.40
CA ALA A 780 -13.09 -20.92 -11.24
C ALA A 780 -12.62 -20.32 -12.57
N PHE A 781 -11.36 -20.56 -12.94
CA PHE A 781 -10.85 -20.24 -14.27
C PHE A 781 -11.09 -21.39 -15.25
N ALA A 782 -11.03 -22.64 -14.76
CA ALA A 782 -11.29 -23.83 -15.54
C ALA A 782 -11.93 -24.90 -14.67
N ALA A 783 -12.99 -25.52 -15.18
CA ALA A 783 -13.76 -26.53 -14.45
C ALA A 783 -14.42 -27.55 -15.40
N GLU A 784 -14.66 -28.74 -14.89
CA GLU A 784 -15.24 -29.87 -15.62
C GLU A 784 -16.55 -30.35 -15.01
N ALA A 785 -17.47 -30.85 -15.83
CA ALA A 785 -18.64 -31.59 -15.39
C ALA A 785 -19.10 -32.59 -16.42
N ARG A 786 -19.80 -33.64 -15.97
CA ARG A 786 -20.55 -34.54 -16.84
C ARG A 786 -21.89 -33.87 -17.21
N VAL A 787 -22.23 -33.93 -18.47
CA VAL A 787 -23.53 -33.47 -19.02
C VAL A 787 -24.21 -34.64 -19.71
N GLY A 788 -25.23 -35.21 -19.07
CA GLY A 788 -25.81 -36.48 -19.56
C GLY A 788 -24.77 -37.60 -19.67
N LYS A 789 -24.53 -38.07 -20.91
CA LYS A 789 -23.49 -39.05 -21.24
C LYS A 789 -22.16 -38.42 -21.63
N GLY A 790 -22.13 -37.11 -21.92
CA GLY A 790 -20.97 -36.41 -22.40
C GLY A 790 -20.19 -35.70 -21.29
N ARG A 791 -19.17 -34.93 -21.72
CA ARG A 791 -18.22 -34.28 -20.87
C ARG A 791 -18.04 -32.83 -21.33
N LEU A 792 -18.13 -31.90 -20.40
CA LEU A 792 -17.88 -30.46 -20.63
C LEU A 792 -16.73 -30.03 -19.74
N LEU A 793 -15.68 -29.50 -20.34
CA LEU A 793 -14.67 -28.69 -19.65
C LEU A 793 -14.78 -27.24 -20.14
N ALA A 794 -15.11 -26.35 -19.25
CA ALA A 794 -15.22 -24.92 -19.54
C ALA A 794 -14.00 -24.20 -18.97
N THR A 795 -13.44 -23.25 -19.73
CA THR A 795 -12.29 -22.45 -19.27
C THR A 795 -12.36 -21.01 -19.79
N MET A 796 -11.91 -20.09 -18.94
CA MET A 796 -11.69 -18.68 -19.24
C MET A 796 -10.24 -18.39 -19.63
N LEU A 797 -9.36 -19.40 -19.60
CA LEU A 797 -7.96 -19.22 -19.96
C LEU A 797 -7.80 -19.01 -21.48
N ARG A 798 -6.81 -18.21 -21.85
CA ARG A 798 -6.40 -18.01 -23.25
C ARG A 798 -5.54 -19.18 -23.69
N LEU A 799 -6.12 -20.11 -24.43
CA LEU A 799 -5.47 -21.35 -24.85
C LEU A 799 -5.22 -21.41 -26.36
N ASP A 800 -5.20 -20.29 -27.05
CA ASP A 800 -5.05 -20.15 -28.52
C ASP A 800 -3.61 -19.88 -28.97
N GLY A 801 -2.64 -20.03 -28.08
CA GLY A 801 -1.23 -19.80 -28.37
C GLY A 801 -0.65 -20.71 -29.45
N PRO A 802 0.51 -20.39 -30.04
CA PRO A 802 1.17 -21.18 -31.05
C PRO A 802 1.66 -22.54 -30.52
N ILE A 803 1.92 -23.49 -31.44
CA ILE A 803 2.52 -24.77 -31.09
C ILE A 803 3.84 -24.55 -30.33
N GLY A 804 3.98 -25.22 -29.20
CA GLY A 804 5.14 -25.05 -28.31
C GLY A 804 4.94 -24.05 -27.18
N SER A 805 3.86 -23.23 -27.18
CA SER A 805 3.49 -22.39 -26.05
C SER A 805 2.81 -23.18 -24.93
N VAL A 806 2.82 -22.63 -23.71
CA VAL A 806 2.07 -23.20 -22.56
C VAL A 806 0.58 -23.27 -22.88
N GLY A 807 0.00 -22.23 -23.49
CA GLY A 807 -1.41 -22.22 -23.84
C GLY A 807 -1.79 -23.37 -24.77
N PHE A 808 -0.99 -23.60 -25.83
CA PHE A 808 -1.18 -24.76 -26.73
C PHE A 808 -1.05 -26.10 -25.97
N HIS A 809 -0.04 -26.21 -25.11
CA HIS A 809 0.19 -27.40 -24.30
C HIS A 809 -1.01 -27.72 -23.40
N VAL A 810 -1.46 -26.71 -22.63
CA VAL A 810 -2.61 -26.86 -21.73
C VAL A 810 -3.85 -27.25 -22.52
N ARG A 811 -4.14 -26.58 -23.63
CA ARG A 811 -5.29 -26.93 -24.49
C ARG A 811 -5.26 -28.37 -24.91
N HIS A 812 -4.16 -28.81 -25.51
CA HIS A 812 -4.06 -30.16 -26.01
C HIS A 812 -4.11 -31.21 -24.89
N ALA A 813 -3.47 -30.98 -23.77
CA ALA A 813 -3.55 -31.84 -22.59
C ALA A 813 -5.00 -31.98 -22.06
N LEU A 814 -5.78 -30.88 -22.08
CA LEU A 814 -7.20 -30.90 -21.72
C LEU A 814 -8.06 -31.66 -22.75
N GLU A 815 -7.75 -31.56 -24.05
CA GLU A 815 -8.39 -32.35 -25.08
C GLU A 815 -8.14 -33.86 -24.84
N VAL A 816 -6.88 -34.23 -24.57
CA VAL A 816 -6.50 -35.62 -24.25
C VAL A 816 -7.18 -36.10 -22.96
N HIS A 817 -7.29 -35.24 -21.96
CA HIS A 817 -8.00 -35.51 -20.71
C HIS A 817 -9.50 -35.79 -20.96
N LEU A 818 -10.15 -34.97 -21.78
CA LEU A 818 -11.56 -35.18 -22.14
C LEU A 818 -11.77 -36.50 -22.89
N GLU A 819 -10.80 -36.92 -23.74
CA GLU A 819 -10.87 -38.13 -24.54
C GLU A 819 -10.59 -39.38 -23.71
N HIS A 820 -9.52 -39.38 -22.92
CA HIS A 820 -8.95 -40.58 -22.30
C HIS A 820 -8.90 -40.52 -20.76
N GLY A 821 -9.19 -39.37 -20.15
CA GLY A 821 -9.17 -39.24 -18.71
C GLY A 821 -10.35 -39.92 -18.01
N PRO A 822 -10.31 -40.06 -16.69
CA PRO A 822 -11.42 -40.59 -15.92
C PRO A 822 -12.68 -39.75 -16.07
N ALA A 823 -13.85 -40.30 -15.76
CA ALA A 823 -15.10 -39.55 -15.79
C ALA A 823 -15.09 -38.39 -14.80
N PRO A 824 -15.73 -37.26 -15.14
CA PRO A 824 -15.88 -36.14 -14.21
C PRO A 824 -16.53 -36.57 -12.89
N ARG A 825 -16.06 -36.00 -11.79
CA ARG A 825 -16.57 -36.30 -10.44
C ARG A 825 -17.94 -35.67 -10.17
N THR A 826 -18.28 -34.62 -10.89
CA THR A 826 -19.55 -33.90 -10.80
C THR A 826 -20.37 -34.02 -12.07
N ALA A 827 -21.67 -33.76 -11.97
CA ALA A 827 -22.58 -33.78 -13.11
C ALA A 827 -23.54 -32.60 -12.99
N LEU A 828 -23.91 -32.01 -14.13
CA LEU A 828 -24.95 -30.98 -14.16
C LEU A 828 -26.31 -31.66 -13.93
N SER A 829 -27.05 -31.08 -12.99
CA SER A 829 -28.43 -31.54 -12.71
C SER A 829 -29.41 -31.15 -13.83
N PRO A 830 -30.55 -31.84 -13.94
CA PRO A 830 -31.61 -31.44 -14.88
C PRO A 830 -32.06 -29.99 -14.68
N ALA A 831 -32.06 -29.49 -13.44
CA ALA A 831 -32.42 -28.11 -13.13
C ALA A 831 -31.40 -27.12 -13.70
N THR A 832 -30.11 -27.40 -13.54
CA THR A 832 -29.03 -26.58 -14.11
C THR A 832 -29.06 -26.61 -15.64
N LEU A 833 -29.29 -27.75 -16.24
CA LEU A 833 -29.43 -27.86 -17.69
C LEU A 833 -30.64 -27.09 -18.23
N ALA A 834 -31.76 -27.15 -17.53
CA ALA A 834 -32.96 -26.36 -17.90
C ALA A 834 -32.69 -24.85 -17.76
N ALA A 835 -31.98 -24.43 -16.71
CA ALA A 835 -31.57 -23.04 -16.53
C ALA A 835 -30.63 -22.56 -17.63
N LEU A 836 -29.63 -23.40 -18.01
CA LEU A 836 -28.71 -23.12 -19.13
C LEU A 836 -29.46 -22.98 -20.46
N ARG A 837 -30.37 -23.92 -20.76
CA ARG A 837 -31.20 -23.85 -21.98
C ARG A 837 -32.03 -22.55 -21.99
N GLY A 838 -32.61 -22.19 -20.84
CA GLY A 838 -33.35 -20.93 -20.68
C GLY A 838 -32.48 -19.71 -20.95
N GLN A 839 -31.24 -19.69 -20.46
CA GLN A 839 -30.27 -18.61 -20.72
C GLN A 839 -29.88 -18.54 -22.21
N LEU A 840 -29.63 -19.68 -22.83
CA LEU A 840 -29.18 -19.75 -24.23
C LEU A 840 -30.29 -19.41 -25.23
N THR A 841 -31.55 -19.59 -24.87
CA THR A 841 -32.75 -19.25 -25.68
C THR A 841 -33.31 -17.88 -25.32
N ALA A 842 -32.79 -17.22 -24.30
CA ALA A 842 -33.23 -15.90 -23.87
C ALA A 842 -33.04 -14.87 -24.97
N GLN A 843 -34.07 -14.10 -25.20
CA GLN A 843 -34.00 -12.94 -26.07
C GLN A 843 -33.50 -11.75 -25.29
N ARG A 844 -32.75 -10.89 -25.97
CA ARG A 844 -32.12 -9.72 -25.34
C ARG A 844 -32.25 -8.50 -26.24
N ILE A 845 -32.52 -7.36 -25.63
CA ILE A 845 -32.52 -6.04 -26.28
C ILE A 845 -31.49 -5.22 -25.55
N GLU A 846 -30.40 -4.87 -26.25
CA GLU A 846 -29.36 -3.99 -25.74
C GLU A 846 -29.88 -2.56 -25.60
N LEU A 847 -29.42 -1.88 -24.55
CA LEU A 847 -29.76 -0.48 -24.26
C LEU A 847 -28.47 0.37 -24.25
N PRO A 848 -27.75 0.48 -25.40
CA PRO A 848 -26.41 0.99 -25.41
C PRO A 848 -26.33 2.52 -25.29
N THR A 849 -27.39 3.25 -25.66
CA THR A 849 -27.38 4.73 -25.69
C THR A 849 -28.66 5.26 -25.09
N TRP A 850 -28.52 6.19 -24.17
CA TRP A 850 -29.63 6.80 -23.45
C TRP A 850 -29.61 8.32 -23.65
N ARG A 851 -30.78 8.92 -23.69
CA ARG A 851 -30.94 10.37 -23.56
C ARG A 851 -30.64 10.75 -22.12
N PHE A 852 -29.70 11.65 -21.90
CA PHE A 852 -29.16 12.03 -20.60
C PHE A 852 -29.38 13.52 -20.31
N ARG A 853 -29.63 13.86 -19.07
CA ARG A 853 -29.72 15.23 -18.57
C ARG A 853 -29.31 15.32 -17.11
N THR A 854 -28.49 16.31 -16.76
CA THR A 854 -28.18 16.66 -15.36
C THR A 854 -29.37 17.32 -14.67
N ASP A 855 -29.50 17.13 -13.37
CA ASP A 855 -30.61 17.63 -12.53
C ASP A 855 -30.07 18.13 -11.17
N PRO A 856 -29.24 19.20 -11.15
CA PRO A 856 -28.58 19.66 -9.93
C PRO A 856 -29.54 20.01 -8.79
N GLU A 857 -30.72 20.49 -9.12
CA GLU A 857 -31.74 20.92 -8.15
C GLU A 857 -32.80 19.85 -7.88
N ASP A 858 -32.66 18.63 -8.43
CA ASP A 858 -33.60 17.51 -8.32
C ASP A 858 -35.07 17.87 -8.72
N GLU A 859 -35.20 18.69 -9.76
CA GLU A 859 -36.51 19.14 -10.25
C GLU A 859 -37.19 18.15 -11.20
N GLY A 860 -36.44 17.19 -11.77
CA GLY A 860 -36.91 16.30 -12.83
C GLY A 860 -38.11 15.44 -12.46
N ARG A 861 -38.27 15.10 -11.19
CA ARG A 861 -39.48 14.40 -10.71
C ARG A 861 -40.71 15.28 -10.82
N ALA A 862 -40.65 16.51 -10.34
CA ALA A 862 -41.77 17.45 -10.40
C ALA A 862 -42.06 17.88 -11.85
N ALA A 863 -41.02 17.96 -12.69
CA ALA A 863 -41.12 18.27 -14.09
C ALA A 863 -41.60 17.10 -14.96
N GLY A 864 -41.84 15.93 -14.37
CA GLY A 864 -42.39 14.76 -15.06
C GLY A 864 -41.45 14.13 -16.09
N TRP A 865 -40.10 14.19 -15.88
CA TRP A 865 -39.15 13.65 -16.82
C TRP A 865 -39.19 12.14 -16.98
N SER A 866 -39.89 11.44 -16.12
CA SER A 866 -40.14 10.00 -16.22
C SER A 866 -41.28 9.65 -17.20
N ALA A 867 -42.15 10.63 -17.61
CA ALA A 867 -43.32 10.38 -18.40
C ALA A 867 -43.02 10.26 -19.90
N THR A 868 -43.85 9.48 -20.62
CA THR A 868 -43.76 9.26 -22.08
C THR A 868 -44.00 10.54 -22.89
N ALA A 869 -44.73 11.48 -22.36
CA ALA A 869 -45.12 12.73 -23.00
C ALA A 869 -44.18 13.91 -22.70
N ALA A 870 -43.06 13.69 -21.96
CA ALA A 870 -42.10 14.74 -21.72
C ALA A 870 -41.46 15.17 -23.04
N ASP A 871 -41.62 16.45 -23.38
CA ASP A 871 -41.16 17.02 -24.63
C ASP A 871 -39.60 17.10 -24.64
N ASP A 872 -38.96 16.19 -25.32
CA ASP A 872 -37.50 16.17 -25.51
C ASP A 872 -36.97 17.40 -26.26
N ALA A 873 -37.85 18.15 -26.92
CA ALA A 873 -37.48 19.34 -27.72
C ALA A 873 -37.28 20.60 -26.83
N ALA A 874 -37.86 20.63 -25.62
CA ALA A 874 -37.85 21.82 -24.76
C ALA A 874 -36.66 21.86 -23.77
N ALA A 875 -35.83 20.81 -23.70
CA ALA A 875 -34.74 20.72 -22.75
C ALA A 875 -33.46 20.11 -23.39
N PRO A 876 -32.27 20.47 -22.96
CA PRO A 876 -31.02 19.99 -23.55
C PRO A 876 -30.70 18.55 -23.11
N TRP A 877 -31.46 17.58 -23.65
CA TRP A 877 -31.13 16.17 -23.57
C TRP A 877 -30.01 15.85 -24.56
N ARG A 878 -28.99 15.12 -24.14
CA ARG A 878 -27.90 14.61 -24.97
C ARG A 878 -27.83 13.09 -24.94
N ASP A 879 -27.13 12.48 -25.86
CA ASP A 879 -26.94 11.03 -25.87
C ASP A 879 -25.68 10.67 -25.10
N LEU A 880 -25.81 9.74 -24.13
CA LEU A 880 -24.69 9.11 -23.45
C LEU A 880 -24.75 7.60 -23.62
N ALA A 881 -23.57 6.98 -23.71
CA ALA A 881 -23.46 5.53 -23.78
C ALA A 881 -23.61 4.90 -22.39
N ALA A 882 -24.40 3.85 -22.27
CA ALA A 882 -24.25 2.92 -21.16
C ALA A 882 -22.94 2.15 -21.27
N GLY A 883 -22.28 1.83 -20.15
CA GLY A 883 -20.98 1.17 -20.14
C GLY A 883 -19.80 2.09 -19.92
N LYS A 884 -20.05 3.38 -19.65
CA LYS A 884 -19.03 4.39 -19.31
C LYS A 884 -19.59 5.36 -18.27
N HIS A 885 -18.75 5.78 -17.36
CA HIS A 885 -19.08 6.88 -16.46
C HIS A 885 -19.39 8.17 -17.25
N TRP A 886 -20.28 9.01 -16.76
CA TRP A 886 -20.67 10.23 -17.46
C TRP A 886 -19.54 11.25 -17.58
N GLU A 887 -18.61 11.29 -16.60
CA GLU A 887 -17.43 12.16 -16.61
C GLU A 887 -16.50 11.86 -17.79
N ALA A 888 -16.44 10.61 -18.22
CA ALA A 888 -15.62 10.19 -19.35
C ALA A 888 -16.25 10.49 -20.73
N GLN A 889 -17.48 11.06 -20.77
CA GLN A 889 -18.25 11.19 -21.99
C GLN A 889 -18.45 12.64 -22.47
N ALA A 890 -18.23 13.65 -21.60
CA ALA A 890 -18.31 15.05 -21.97
C ALA A 890 -17.50 15.94 -21.02
N ASP A 891 -16.91 17.00 -21.55
CA ASP A 891 -16.02 17.87 -20.77
C ASP A 891 -16.72 18.62 -19.63
N ASP A 892 -17.98 19.00 -19.82
CA ASP A 892 -18.81 19.65 -18.80
C ASP A 892 -19.29 18.71 -17.69
N LEU A 893 -19.09 17.41 -17.85
CA LEU A 893 -19.43 16.39 -16.85
C LEU A 893 -18.22 15.90 -16.05
N LYS A 894 -17.00 16.30 -16.39
CA LYS A 894 -15.75 15.80 -15.75
C LYS A 894 -15.74 15.89 -14.23
N HIS A 895 -16.48 16.81 -13.67
CA HIS A 895 -16.56 17.05 -12.24
C HIS A 895 -18.00 17.13 -11.74
N TYR A 896 -18.92 16.56 -12.51
CA TYR A 896 -20.34 16.59 -12.15
C TYR A 896 -20.63 15.48 -11.13
N THR A 897 -21.07 15.87 -9.96
CA THR A 897 -21.59 15.02 -8.89
C THR A 897 -23.01 15.47 -8.58
N GLY A 898 -23.94 14.55 -8.37
CA GLY A 898 -25.33 14.89 -8.07
C GLY A 898 -26.36 14.04 -8.84
N VAL A 899 -27.49 14.64 -9.13
CA VAL A 899 -28.63 13.95 -9.76
C VAL A 899 -28.62 14.09 -11.27
N ALA A 900 -28.81 12.98 -11.97
CA ALA A 900 -28.99 12.98 -13.41
C ALA A 900 -30.07 11.98 -13.87
N TRP A 901 -30.63 12.22 -15.04
CA TRP A 901 -31.65 11.37 -15.63
C TRP A 901 -31.19 10.75 -16.93
N TYR A 902 -31.52 9.48 -17.08
CA TYR A 902 -31.37 8.71 -18.30
C TYR A 902 -32.74 8.29 -18.82
N ARG A 903 -32.97 8.37 -20.13
CA ARG A 903 -34.21 7.93 -20.77
C ARG A 903 -33.91 7.18 -22.04
N ILE A 904 -34.68 6.11 -22.31
CA ILE A 904 -34.60 5.36 -23.56
C ILE A 904 -35.97 4.88 -23.99
N ALA A 905 -36.27 5.02 -25.27
CA ALA A 905 -37.44 4.39 -25.86
C ALA A 905 -37.05 3.01 -26.40
N VAL A 906 -37.82 2.00 -26.08
CA VAL A 906 -37.59 0.61 -26.46
C VAL A 906 -38.81 0.04 -27.16
N ASP A 907 -38.59 -0.60 -28.31
CA ASP A 907 -39.64 -1.34 -29.02
C ASP A 907 -39.58 -2.83 -28.62
N VAL A 908 -40.50 -3.28 -27.81
CA VAL A 908 -40.62 -4.68 -27.34
C VAL A 908 -41.25 -5.54 -28.42
N PRO A 909 -40.58 -6.60 -28.90
CA PRO A 909 -41.09 -7.44 -29.99
C PRO A 909 -42.32 -8.24 -29.62
N THR A 910 -43.15 -8.57 -30.61
CA THR A 910 -44.38 -9.33 -30.42
C THR A 910 -44.16 -10.75 -29.86
N ASN A 911 -42.98 -11.33 -30.13
CA ASN A 911 -42.62 -12.67 -29.61
C ASN A 911 -42.24 -12.65 -28.12
N TRP A 912 -42.22 -11.48 -27.45
CA TRP A 912 -42.07 -11.39 -26.00
C TRP A 912 -43.43 -11.49 -25.25
N ARG A 913 -44.53 -11.62 -25.97
CA ARG A 913 -45.85 -11.70 -25.38
C ARG A 913 -45.94 -12.91 -24.41
N GLY A 914 -46.24 -12.64 -23.14
CA GLY A 914 -46.34 -13.66 -22.09
C GLY A 914 -45.02 -14.18 -21.55
N ALA A 915 -43.90 -13.61 -21.99
CA ALA A 915 -42.56 -13.90 -21.42
C ALA A 915 -42.34 -12.98 -20.19
N THR A 916 -41.79 -13.54 -19.13
CA THR A 916 -41.31 -12.72 -18.01
C THR A 916 -40.10 -11.91 -18.47
N SER A 917 -40.25 -10.59 -18.48
CA SER A 917 -39.17 -9.69 -18.89
C SER A 917 -38.43 -9.10 -17.67
N ARG A 918 -37.15 -8.81 -17.87
CA ARG A 918 -36.27 -8.24 -16.84
C ARG A 918 -35.43 -7.11 -17.44
N LEU A 919 -35.26 -6.04 -16.65
CA LEU A 919 -34.20 -5.07 -16.91
C LEU A 919 -32.97 -5.48 -16.10
N VAL A 920 -31.85 -5.55 -16.76
CA VAL A 920 -30.55 -5.79 -16.16
C VAL A 920 -29.71 -4.53 -16.32
N LEU A 921 -29.26 -4.00 -15.20
CA LEU A 921 -28.27 -2.93 -15.10
C LEU A 921 -27.00 -3.55 -14.51
N GLU A 922 -25.96 -3.70 -15.31
CA GLU A 922 -24.72 -4.36 -14.86
C GLU A 922 -23.96 -3.50 -13.85
N GLY A 923 -24.20 -2.18 -13.79
CA GLY A 923 -23.70 -1.27 -12.78
C GLY A 923 -24.25 0.14 -12.92
N VAL A 924 -24.74 0.69 -11.82
CA VAL A 924 -25.24 2.06 -11.70
C VAL A 924 -24.58 2.70 -10.48
N ASP A 925 -24.00 3.84 -10.65
CA ASP A 925 -23.26 4.55 -9.60
C ASP A 925 -24.01 5.81 -9.16
N ASP A 926 -24.38 6.03 -7.91
CA ASP A 926 -24.34 5.21 -6.68
C ASP A 926 -25.68 4.53 -6.40
N SER A 927 -26.78 5.21 -6.71
CA SER A 927 -28.16 4.80 -6.46
C SER A 927 -29.06 5.15 -7.63
N TYR A 928 -30.19 4.46 -7.78
CA TYR A 928 -31.11 4.75 -8.85
C TYR A 928 -32.60 4.57 -8.46
N GLU A 929 -33.45 5.22 -9.23
CA GLU A 929 -34.88 4.98 -9.32
C GLU A 929 -35.25 4.74 -10.77
N LEU A 930 -36.11 3.76 -11.01
CA LEU A 930 -36.59 3.34 -12.32
C LEU A 930 -38.08 3.60 -12.52
N TRP A 931 -38.43 4.15 -13.67
CA TRP A 931 -39.82 4.26 -14.17
C TRP A 931 -39.93 3.58 -15.53
N ILE A 932 -41.14 3.04 -15.79
CA ILE A 932 -41.55 2.60 -17.13
C ILE A 932 -42.86 3.34 -17.46
N ASP A 933 -42.89 4.00 -18.59
CA ASP A 933 -44.03 4.80 -19.06
C ASP A 933 -44.54 5.78 -18.01
N GLY A 934 -43.65 6.36 -17.22
CA GLY A 934 -43.96 7.29 -16.15
C GLY A 934 -44.41 6.65 -14.82
N ALA A 935 -44.60 5.33 -14.78
CA ALA A 935 -44.95 4.61 -13.56
C ALA A 935 -43.65 4.14 -12.84
N PRO A 936 -43.50 4.37 -11.51
CA PRO A 936 -42.36 3.90 -10.76
C PRO A 936 -42.33 2.36 -10.67
N VAL A 937 -41.17 1.76 -10.83
CA VAL A 937 -40.97 0.30 -10.90
C VAL A 937 -40.06 -0.21 -9.81
N ALA A 938 -38.90 0.40 -9.64
CA ALA A 938 -37.85 -0.05 -8.72
C ALA A 938 -37.01 1.10 -8.25
N LYS A 939 -36.30 0.89 -7.14
CA LYS A 939 -35.21 1.73 -6.67
C LYS A 939 -34.15 0.87 -5.97
N ALA A 940 -32.89 1.30 -5.99
CA ALA A 940 -31.81 0.68 -5.22
C ALA A 940 -30.77 1.73 -4.82
N GLY A 941 -30.11 1.48 -3.68
CA GLY A 941 -29.35 2.49 -2.96
C GLY A 941 -30.23 3.49 -2.21
N ASP A 942 -29.63 4.27 -1.34
CA ASP A 942 -30.33 5.30 -0.59
C ASP A 942 -29.49 6.58 -0.51
N PRO A 943 -29.87 7.64 -1.26
CA PRO A 943 -29.17 8.90 -1.23
C PRO A 943 -29.07 9.55 0.16
N ALA A 944 -30.05 9.34 1.03
CA ALA A 944 -30.09 9.97 2.35
C ALA A 944 -29.06 9.35 3.32
N THR A 945 -28.83 8.05 3.21
CA THR A 945 -27.87 7.30 4.02
C THR A 945 -26.54 7.05 3.29
N LYS A 946 -26.42 7.51 2.04
CA LYS A 946 -25.29 7.25 1.13
C LYS A 946 -25.05 5.74 0.89
N GLN A 947 -26.07 4.93 1.00
CA GLN A 947 -25.99 3.51 0.62
C GLN A 947 -25.89 3.39 -0.90
N THR A 948 -24.82 2.78 -1.38
CA THR A 948 -24.51 2.66 -2.81
C THR A 948 -24.75 1.26 -3.36
N VAL A 949 -24.99 1.16 -4.68
CA VAL A 949 -25.10 -0.12 -5.41
C VAL A 949 -24.16 -0.19 -6.61
N TRP A 950 -23.16 0.65 -6.65
CA TRP A 950 -22.29 0.86 -7.82
C TRP A 950 -21.56 -0.40 -8.31
N LEU A 951 -21.21 -1.33 -7.40
CA LEU A 951 -20.58 -2.61 -7.75
C LEU A 951 -21.60 -3.72 -8.05
N GLU A 952 -22.86 -3.51 -7.72
CA GLU A 952 -23.88 -4.56 -7.76
C GLU A 952 -24.61 -4.59 -9.10
N LYS A 953 -24.70 -5.78 -9.69
CA LYS A 953 -25.58 -6.03 -10.80
C LYS A 953 -27.04 -5.96 -10.31
N GLN A 954 -27.80 -5.05 -10.86
CA GLN A 954 -29.21 -4.89 -10.55
C GLN A 954 -30.08 -5.65 -11.56
N VAL A 955 -31.02 -6.44 -11.07
CA VAL A 955 -31.97 -7.20 -11.88
C VAL A 955 -33.37 -6.84 -11.42
N VAL A 956 -34.08 -6.16 -12.28
CA VAL A 956 -35.45 -5.72 -11.99
C VAL A 956 -36.41 -6.60 -12.76
N GLU A 957 -37.26 -7.36 -12.02
CA GLU A 957 -38.35 -8.11 -12.63
C GLU A 957 -39.45 -7.12 -13.09
N LEU A 958 -39.80 -7.22 -14.37
CA LEU A 958 -40.74 -6.27 -14.95
C LEU A 958 -42.18 -6.84 -15.09
N GLU A 959 -42.32 -8.14 -14.77
CA GLU A 959 -43.60 -8.84 -14.85
C GLU A 959 -44.34 -8.56 -16.18
N ASP A 960 -45.59 -8.10 -16.15
CA ASP A 960 -46.39 -7.75 -17.31
C ASP A 960 -46.24 -6.29 -17.76
N ARG A 961 -45.29 -5.51 -17.22
CA ARG A 961 -45.13 -4.07 -17.49
C ARG A 961 -44.58 -3.74 -18.87
N LEU A 962 -43.93 -4.72 -19.53
CA LEU A 962 -43.44 -4.58 -20.89
C LEU A 962 -44.23 -5.45 -21.87
N ALA A 963 -45.42 -5.04 -22.22
CA ALA A 963 -46.20 -5.65 -23.31
C ALA A 963 -45.48 -5.38 -24.65
N PRO A 964 -45.70 -6.24 -25.70
CA PRO A 964 -45.21 -5.88 -27.04
C PRO A 964 -45.65 -4.50 -27.47
N GLY A 965 -44.72 -3.66 -27.90
CA GLY A 965 -44.96 -2.28 -28.27
C GLY A 965 -43.84 -1.34 -27.84
N ARG A 966 -44.08 -0.05 -27.96
CA ARG A 966 -43.09 0.98 -27.60
C ARG A 966 -43.29 1.40 -26.15
N HIS A 967 -42.20 1.37 -25.37
CA HIS A 967 -42.13 1.78 -23.99
C HIS A 967 -41.04 2.81 -23.77
N VAL A 968 -41.14 3.60 -22.72
CA VAL A 968 -40.07 4.52 -22.27
C VAL A 968 -39.61 4.09 -20.89
N LEU A 969 -38.30 3.77 -20.79
CA LEU A 969 -37.63 3.57 -19.52
C LEU A 969 -36.95 4.87 -19.11
N ALA A 970 -37.12 5.25 -17.83
CA ALA A 970 -36.41 6.40 -17.27
C ALA A 970 -35.71 5.99 -15.97
N LEU A 971 -34.45 6.39 -15.84
CA LEU A 971 -33.66 6.20 -14.63
C LEU A 971 -33.26 7.57 -14.09
N ARG A 972 -33.54 7.81 -12.82
CA ARG A 972 -32.89 8.87 -12.04
C ARG A 972 -31.72 8.26 -11.29
N VAL A 973 -30.54 8.76 -11.53
CA VAL A 973 -29.30 8.29 -10.89
C VAL A 973 -28.79 9.38 -9.98
N VAL A 974 -28.33 9.00 -8.80
CA VAL A 974 -27.68 9.92 -7.85
C VAL A 974 -26.27 9.41 -7.58
N ASP A 975 -25.31 10.26 -7.88
CA ASP A 975 -23.90 10.09 -7.54
C ASP A 975 -23.54 11.02 -6.38
N HIS A 976 -22.86 10.48 -5.36
CA HIS A 976 -22.46 11.22 -4.16
C HIS A 976 -21.01 11.65 -4.15
N ALA A 977 -20.16 10.93 -4.85
CA ALA A 977 -18.73 11.22 -4.97
C ALA A 977 -18.05 10.30 -5.98
N GLY A 978 -17.08 10.82 -6.69
CA GLY A 978 -16.28 10.01 -7.62
C GLY A 978 -16.79 10.09 -9.04
N ALA A 979 -17.06 8.95 -9.63
CA ALA A 979 -17.52 8.84 -11.02
C ALA A 979 -18.92 8.22 -11.07
N GLY A 980 -19.87 8.86 -11.77
CA GLY A 980 -21.29 8.52 -11.72
C GLY A 980 -21.86 7.88 -12.99
N GLY A 981 -23.09 7.41 -12.91
CA GLY A 981 -23.90 7.03 -14.05
C GLY A 981 -24.05 5.55 -14.35
N LEU A 982 -24.57 5.25 -15.55
CA LEU A 982 -24.66 3.88 -16.10
C LEU A 982 -23.31 3.41 -16.62
N TRP A 983 -22.38 3.10 -15.73
CA TRP A 983 -20.99 2.84 -16.09
C TRP A 983 -20.73 1.42 -16.63
N ARG A 984 -21.73 0.53 -16.52
CA ARG A 984 -21.76 -0.80 -17.12
C ARG A 984 -22.96 -0.96 -18.06
N PRO A 985 -22.95 -1.97 -18.98
CA PRO A 985 -24.04 -2.19 -19.92
C PRO A 985 -25.42 -2.37 -19.27
N ALA A 986 -26.45 -1.96 -19.98
CA ALA A 986 -27.85 -2.18 -19.62
C ALA A 986 -28.59 -2.91 -20.75
N TYR A 987 -29.52 -3.82 -20.40
CA TYR A 987 -30.31 -4.56 -21.37
C TYR A 987 -31.63 -5.10 -20.80
N LEU A 988 -32.57 -5.35 -21.67
CA LEU A 988 -33.77 -6.13 -21.38
C LEU A 988 -33.56 -7.60 -21.78
N THR A 989 -34.15 -8.54 -21.05
CA THR A 989 -34.09 -9.97 -21.37
C THR A 989 -35.36 -10.72 -20.95
N THR A 990 -35.71 -11.79 -21.71
CA THR A 990 -36.74 -12.73 -21.35
C THR A 990 -36.21 -13.98 -20.62
N GLY A 991 -34.89 -14.09 -20.52
CA GLY A 991 -34.27 -15.24 -19.84
C GLY A 991 -34.16 -15.06 -18.35
N PRO A 992 -33.83 -16.13 -17.61
CA PRO A 992 -33.43 -15.99 -16.23
C PRO A 992 -32.26 -14.98 -16.17
N ALA A 993 -32.40 -13.95 -15.39
CA ALA A 993 -31.27 -13.13 -15.05
C ALA A 993 -30.26 -14.07 -14.44
N GLY A 994 -29.05 -14.12 -14.98
CA GLY A 994 -27.98 -14.86 -14.33
C GLY A 994 -27.98 -14.37 -12.89
N ALA A 995 -28.23 -15.25 -11.92
CA ALA A 995 -28.36 -14.86 -10.53
C ALA A 995 -27.14 -14.01 -10.19
N ALA A 996 -27.37 -12.90 -9.51
CA ALA A 996 -26.27 -12.18 -8.85
C ALA A 996 -25.45 -13.27 -8.16
N ALA A 997 -24.13 -13.29 -8.36
CA ALA A 997 -23.27 -14.29 -7.73
C ALA A 997 -23.73 -14.42 -6.27
N PRO A 998 -24.14 -15.61 -5.80
CA PRO A 998 -24.57 -15.73 -4.43
C PRO A 998 -23.45 -15.21 -3.56
N ARG A 999 -23.71 -14.16 -2.79
CA ARG A 999 -22.82 -13.79 -1.70
C ARG A 999 -22.73 -15.03 -0.83
N LEU A 1000 -21.56 -15.58 -0.68
CA LEU A 1000 -21.30 -16.54 0.38
C LEU A 1000 -21.40 -15.73 1.68
N HIS A 1001 -22.60 -15.65 2.23
CA HIS A 1001 -22.85 -15.11 3.57
C HIS A 1001 -22.31 -16.06 4.62
#